data_3a9e6749e729fed4cd4d5e2453eecacb
#
_entry.id   3a9e6749e729fed4cd4d5e2453eecacb
#
_cell.length_a   1.000
_cell.length_b   1.000
_cell.length_c   1.000
_cell.angle_alpha   90.00
_cell.angle_beta   90.00
_cell.angle_gamma   90.00
#
_symmetry.space_group_name_H-M   'P 1'
#
loop_
_entity.id
_entity.type
_entity.pdbx_description
1 polymer ?
#
loop_
_entity_poly.entity_id
_entity_poly.type
_entity_poly.pdbx_seq_one_letter_code
_entity_poly.pdbx_strand_id
1 'polypeptide(L)'
;VVPRLPRIAAPAALLVVAFLALIAALAYGGGATAQLLADPGALVRWGLPASKMLVNIGAAVMIGSVALALFALSPKRDEYGHALDIAAAGAGFFTVASGLTGFFTFLSVTNTALSFDDSFGAKLGLFFTQVEVGQAWLATTLIGATVTVLCFAIRGQTLMFFVGLLAVAALIPMAQQGHAAGTSGHNAAITALGLHLLFAAVWLGGLITLVFIRKDLEQGRLIAVLRRYSTLALICFIVVAVSGYVSAELRIGSLDRLLTPYGVLVLVKVAALIVLGMFGALHRNWVIDRMAAASTAVTASITARFWWLATAELAFMGVASGVAAALARTATPVGEEVPPEQTPAQLLTDEPLPAPLTFVRLFTTWDFDLIWVLVCAFGIFFYLAGVRRLRMRGDAWPVYRSVLWVLGMLVLFYLTNGGINAYQDYLFSIHMLGHMGLTMAVPVLLVPGAPVTLAMRAIQKRSDGSRGAREWILLAVHSKFAGVIANPLVAAVLFAGSLWVFYYTPLLRWAMTDHFGHEWMIIHFLIVGFLFVQSLIGIDPVPYRLPYAFRLLLLLATMAFHAFFGLAIMSSTGLFLADWFGAMGRTWGDTPLIDQQTGGGIAWSVGEIPTVALAIVVAIQWAKSDTKEQKRVDRNADRTDDAELKEYNERLEKMAARDSR
;
A
#
# COMPACT_ATOMS: atom_id res chain seq x y z
N VAL A 1 -38.73 -24.23 4.45
CA VAL A 1 -38.67 -22.75 4.49
C VAL A 1 -37.50 -22.38 5.39
N VAL A 2 -36.45 -21.76 4.83
CA VAL A 2 -35.29 -21.28 5.63
C VAL A 2 -35.71 -20.01 6.36
N PRO A 3 -35.64 -19.94 7.71
CA PRO A 3 -36.07 -18.77 8.45
C PRO A 3 -35.24 -17.54 8.08
N ARG A 4 -35.88 -16.38 7.98
CA ARG A 4 -35.23 -15.09 7.71
C ARG A 4 -34.49 -14.64 8.98
N LEU A 5 -33.16 -14.59 8.95
CA LEU A 5 -32.36 -14.04 10.04
C LEU A 5 -32.59 -12.53 10.23
N PRO A 6 -32.76 -12.04 11.46
CA PRO A 6 -32.76 -10.60 11.74
C PRO A 6 -31.39 -9.98 11.37
N ARG A 7 -31.36 -8.66 11.04
CA ARG A 7 -30.11 -7.96 10.64
C ARG A 7 -29.06 -7.99 11.74
N ILE A 8 -29.48 -7.99 12.99
CA ILE A 8 -28.62 -7.94 14.17
C ILE A 8 -28.00 -9.33 14.50
N ALA A 9 -28.60 -10.44 14.01
CA ALA A 9 -28.14 -11.79 14.39
C ALA A 9 -26.69 -12.08 13.98
N ALA A 10 -26.27 -11.63 12.81
CA ALA A 10 -24.93 -11.90 12.32
C ALA A 10 -23.85 -11.07 13.05
N PRO A 11 -24.00 -9.74 13.24
CA PRO A 11 -23.09 -8.98 14.10
C PRO A 11 -23.10 -9.43 15.57
N ALA A 12 -24.25 -9.84 16.10
CA ALA A 12 -24.33 -10.40 17.45
C ALA A 12 -23.57 -11.70 17.56
N ALA A 13 -23.70 -12.61 16.58
CA ALA A 13 -22.93 -13.86 16.52
C ALA A 13 -21.41 -13.59 16.49
N LEU A 14 -20.97 -12.62 15.68
CA LEU A 14 -19.57 -12.18 15.64
C LEU A 14 -19.09 -11.80 17.05
N LEU A 15 -19.79 -10.87 17.72
CA LEU A 15 -19.37 -10.36 19.03
C LEU A 15 -19.39 -11.44 20.11
N VAL A 16 -20.46 -12.22 20.20
CA VAL A 16 -20.56 -13.30 21.19
C VAL A 16 -19.44 -14.32 21.01
N VAL A 17 -19.23 -14.78 19.77
CA VAL A 17 -18.18 -15.76 19.48
C VAL A 17 -16.79 -15.13 19.71
N ALA A 18 -16.57 -13.86 19.37
CA ALA A 18 -15.30 -13.18 19.61
C ALA A 18 -14.97 -13.08 21.11
N PHE A 19 -15.96 -12.71 21.96
CA PHE A 19 -15.76 -12.68 23.41
C PHE A 19 -15.52 -14.08 23.99
N LEU A 20 -16.26 -15.10 23.57
CA LEU A 20 -16.04 -16.47 24.02
C LEU A 20 -14.65 -16.97 23.63
N ALA A 21 -14.25 -16.73 22.39
CA ALA A 21 -12.91 -17.09 21.90
C ALA A 21 -11.80 -16.34 22.63
N LEU A 22 -12.00 -15.03 22.92
CA LEU A 22 -11.06 -14.24 23.71
C LEU A 22 -10.87 -14.81 25.10
N ILE A 23 -11.97 -15.11 25.82
CA ILE A 23 -11.92 -15.67 27.18
C ILE A 23 -11.19 -17.01 27.17
N ALA A 24 -11.57 -17.91 26.27
CA ALA A 24 -10.95 -19.24 26.16
C ALA A 24 -9.45 -19.14 25.81
N ALA A 25 -9.10 -18.28 24.86
CA ALA A 25 -7.71 -18.12 24.44
C ALA A 25 -6.83 -17.42 25.50
N LEU A 26 -7.36 -16.44 26.25
CA LEU A 26 -6.63 -15.83 27.39
C LEU A 26 -6.42 -16.80 28.53
N ALA A 27 -7.41 -17.63 28.84
CA ALA A 27 -7.29 -18.67 29.84
C ALA A 27 -6.26 -19.73 29.47
N TYR A 28 -6.29 -20.18 28.21
CA TYR A 28 -5.33 -21.17 27.69
C TYR A 28 -3.90 -20.61 27.54
N GLY A 29 -3.77 -19.41 26.97
CA GLY A 29 -2.48 -18.77 26.72
C GLY A 29 -1.82 -18.09 27.93
N GLY A 30 -2.49 -18.13 29.10
CA GLY A 30 -1.98 -17.49 30.33
C GLY A 30 -2.01 -15.96 30.32
N GLY A 31 -2.57 -15.32 29.28
CA GLY A 31 -2.55 -13.87 29.12
C GLY A 31 -3.38 -13.08 30.16
N ALA A 32 -4.23 -13.75 30.93
CA ALA A 32 -5.03 -13.18 32.04
C ALA A 32 -4.54 -13.61 33.43
N THR A 33 -3.41 -14.35 33.54
CA THR A 33 -2.83 -14.75 34.84
C THR A 33 -2.36 -13.53 35.62
N ALA A 34 -2.50 -13.58 36.95
CA ALA A 34 -1.98 -12.56 37.84
C ALA A 34 -0.45 -12.54 37.78
N GLN A 35 0.13 -11.36 37.64
CA GLN A 35 1.58 -11.19 37.66
C GLN A 35 2.09 -11.19 39.09
N LEU A 36 3.24 -11.82 39.30
CA LEU A 36 3.88 -11.87 40.65
C LEU A 36 4.36 -10.50 41.15
N LEU A 37 4.76 -9.64 40.22
CA LEU A 37 5.19 -8.27 40.47
C LEU A 37 4.36 -7.34 39.60
N ALA A 38 3.90 -6.21 40.15
CA ALA A 38 3.20 -5.16 39.43
C ALA A 38 1.92 -5.63 38.69
N ASP A 39 1.06 -6.38 39.38
CA ASP A 39 -0.24 -6.82 38.81
C ASP A 39 -1.22 -5.64 38.70
N PRO A 40 -1.67 -5.26 37.48
CA PRO A 40 -2.63 -4.16 37.27
C PRO A 40 -4.06 -4.48 37.71
N GLY A 41 -4.31 -5.69 38.21
CA GLY A 41 -5.62 -6.16 38.66
C GLY A 41 -6.47 -6.80 37.58
N ALA A 42 -7.48 -7.57 38.00
CA ALA A 42 -8.34 -8.35 37.11
C ALA A 42 -9.06 -7.48 36.07
N LEU A 43 -9.48 -6.28 36.42
CA LEU A 43 -10.15 -5.37 35.49
C LEU A 43 -9.29 -5.05 34.27
N VAL A 44 -8.00 -4.78 34.48
CA VAL A 44 -7.05 -4.46 33.40
C VAL A 44 -6.64 -5.72 32.63
N ARG A 45 -6.41 -6.84 33.32
CA ARG A 45 -6.02 -8.11 32.69
C ARG A 45 -7.05 -8.60 31.66
N TRP A 46 -8.33 -8.42 31.92
CA TRP A 46 -9.42 -8.79 31.02
C TRP A 46 -9.91 -7.64 30.14
N GLY A 47 -9.95 -6.42 30.69
CA GLY A 47 -10.46 -5.23 30.01
C GLY A 47 -9.59 -4.76 28.86
N LEU A 48 -8.25 -4.78 29.01
CA LEU A 48 -7.34 -4.32 27.98
C LEU A 48 -7.40 -5.18 26.70
N PRO A 49 -7.31 -6.52 26.72
CA PRO A 49 -7.47 -7.31 25.51
C PRO A 49 -8.88 -7.22 24.93
N ALA A 50 -9.90 -7.12 25.76
CA ALA A 50 -11.29 -6.93 25.30
C ALA A 50 -11.45 -5.58 24.58
N SER A 51 -10.93 -4.47 25.13
CA SER A 51 -10.99 -3.16 24.47
C SER A 51 -10.17 -3.13 23.15
N LYS A 52 -8.98 -3.75 23.08
CA LYS A 52 -8.20 -3.92 21.84
C LYS A 52 -8.99 -4.68 20.78
N MET A 53 -9.70 -5.76 21.15
CA MET A 53 -10.58 -6.48 20.23
C MET A 53 -11.70 -5.59 19.69
N LEU A 54 -12.30 -4.77 20.54
CA LEU A 54 -13.35 -3.81 20.15
C LEU A 54 -12.81 -2.71 19.24
N VAL A 55 -11.59 -2.20 19.48
CA VAL A 55 -10.91 -1.28 18.56
C VAL A 55 -10.78 -1.90 17.18
N ASN A 56 -10.29 -3.15 17.08
CA ASN A 56 -10.14 -3.84 15.79
C ASN A 56 -11.48 -4.03 15.06
N ILE A 57 -12.56 -4.37 15.78
CA ILE A 57 -13.90 -4.50 15.21
C ILE A 57 -14.43 -3.12 14.77
N GLY A 58 -14.24 -2.08 15.56
CA GLY A 58 -14.58 -0.69 15.21
C GLY A 58 -13.85 -0.21 13.97
N ALA A 59 -12.54 -0.43 13.90
CA ALA A 59 -11.72 -0.14 12.72
C ALA A 59 -12.24 -0.90 11.49
N ALA A 60 -12.61 -2.18 11.66
CA ALA A 60 -13.17 -2.97 10.57
C ALA A 60 -14.48 -2.38 10.05
N VAL A 61 -15.42 -2.03 10.93
CA VAL A 61 -16.68 -1.42 10.51
C VAL A 61 -16.43 -0.08 9.82
N MET A 62 -15.58 0.79 10.39
CA MET A 62 -15.21 2.09 9.83
C MET A 62 -14.61 1.95 8.43
N ILE A 63 -13.48 1.24 8.32
CA ILE A 63 -12.69 1.13 7.08
C ILE A 63 -13.43 0.28 6.04
N GLY A 64 -14.00 -0.86 6.44
CA GLY A 64 -14.68 -1.77 5.52
C GLY A 64 -15.95 -1.19 4.90
N SER A 65 -16.72 -0.37 5.67
CA SER A 65 -17.89 0.34 5.14
C SER A 65 -17.49 1.39 4.11
N VAL A 66 -16.44 2.18 4.39
CA VAL A 66 -15.91 3.17 3.44
C VAL A 66 -15.38 2.47 2.19
N ALA A 67 -14.60 1.39 2.33
CA ALA A 67 -14.08 0.64 1.20
C ALA A 67 -15.20 0.06 0.32
N LEU A 68 -16.23 -0.54 0.93
CA LEU A 68 -17.39 -1.04 0.18
C LEU A 68 -18.14 0.08 -0.54
N ALA A 69 -18.38 1.22 0.12
CA ALA A 69 -19.03 2.39 -0.46
C ALA A 69 -18.26 2.91 -1.67
N LEU A 70 -16.93 3.01 -1.58
CA LEU A 70 -16.08 3.56 -2.63
C LEU A 70 -15.94 2.64 -3.84
N PHE A 71 -15.89 1.31 -3.65
CA PHE A 71 -15.56 0.37 -4.72
C PHE A 71 -16.71 -0.52 -5.19
N ALA A 72 -17.81 -0.61 -4.45
CA ALA A 72 -18.92 -1.50 -4.80
C ALA A 72 -20.26 -0.80 -4.99
N LEU A 73 -20.53 0.31 -4.27
CA LEU A 73 -21.83 0.96 -4.22
C LEU A 73 -21.90 2.20 -5.14
N SER A 74 -23.13 2.63 -5.44
CA SER A 74 -23.39 3.81 -6.27
C SER A 74 -23.83 4.99 -5.40
N PRO A 75 -23.20 6.18 -5.51
CA PRO A 75 -23.58 7.37 -4.73
C PRO A 75 -24.99 7.91 -5.11
N LYS A 76 -25.61 7.37 -6.15
CA LYS A 76 -26.95 7.73 -6.60
C LYS A 76 -28.05 6.88 -5.96
N ARG A 77 -27.70 5.99 -5.02
CA ARG A 77 -28.59 5.02 -4.39
C ARG A 77 -28.48 5.09 -2.87
N ASP A 78 -29.56 4.74 -2.18
CA ASP A 78 -29.67 4.83 -0.72
C ASP A 78 -28.67 3.92 0.01
N GLU A 79 -28.34 2.75 -0.60
CA GLU A 79 -27.35 1.83 -0.01
C GLU A 79 -25.99 2.47 0.23
N TYR A 80 -25.61 3.49 -0.55
CA TYR A 80 -24.37 4.23 -0.36
C TYR A 80 -24.44 5.11 0.88
N GLY A 81 -25.56 5.85 1.06
CA GLY A 81 -25.79 6.68 2.24
C GLY A 81 -25.78 5.84 3.52
N HIS A 82 -26.49 4.71 3.52
CA HIS A 82 -26.55 3.79 4.67
C HIS A 82 -25.17 3.18 4.99
N ALA A 83 -24.35 2.85 3.98
CA ALA A 83 -22.98 2.38 4.21
C ALA A 83 -22.10 3.44 4.89
N LEU A 84 -22.27 4.72 4.54
CA LEU A 84 -21.57 5.83 5.21
C LEU A 84 -22.07 6.07 6.64
N ASP A 85 -23.36 5.87 6.90
CA ASP A 85 -23.92 5.96 8.27
C ASP A 85 -23.35 4.83 9.15
N ILE A 86 -23.19 3.62 8.59
CA ILE A 86 -22.52 2.51 9.28
C ILE A 86 -21.03 2.83 9.50
N ALA A 87 -20.34 3.45 8.52
CA ALA A 87 -18.98 3.90 8.69
C ALA A 87 -18.83 4.91 9.83
N ALA A 88 -19.75 5.89 9.91
CA ALA A 88 -19.78 6.89 10.97
C ALA A 88 -20.01 6.25 12.36
N ALA A 89 -20.98 5.32 12.47
CA ALA A 89 -21.22 4.56 13.69
C ALA A 89 -19.98 3.72 14.08
N GLY A 90 -19.35 3.05 13.11
CA GLY A 90 -18.10 2.30 13.32
C GLY A 90 -16.96 3.19 13.79
N ALA A 91 -16.80 4.38 13.21
CA ALA A 91 -15.78 5.36 13.60
C ALA A 91 -16.02 5.89 15.03
N GLY A 92 -17.27 6.19 15.40
CA GLY A 92 -17.63 6.58 16.77
C GLY A 92 -17.34 5.47 17.77
N PHE A 93 -17.70 4.23 17.43
CA PHE A 93 -17.38 3.06 18.25
C PHE A 93 -15.87 2.85 18.39
N PHE A 94 -15.11 2.96 17.28
CA PHE A 94 -13.65 2.90 17.26
C PHE A 94 -13.03 3.97 18.17
N THR A 95 -13.53 5.21 18.12
CA THR A 95 -13.07 6.33 18.96
C THR A 95 -13.22 6.03 20.44
N VAL A 96 -14.40 5.58 20.87
CA VAL A 96 -14.67 5.23 22.26
C VAL A 96 -13.81 4.04 22.72
N ALA A 97 -13.73 2.99 21.89
CA ALA A 97 -12.92 1.82 22.19
C ALA A 97 -11.42 2.15 22.27
N SER A 98 -10.91 3.05 21.41
CA SER A 98 -9.52 3.52 21.42
C SER A 98 -9.20 4.32 22.68
N GLY A 99 -10.06 5.25 23.09
CA GLY A 99 -9.91 5.98 24.35
C GLY A 99 -9.90 5.05 25.55
N LEU A 100 -10.83 4.07 25.59
CA LEU A 100 -10.86 3.06 26.65
C LEU A 100 -9.60 2.19 26.67
N THR A 101 -9.08 1.83 25.49
CA THR A 101 -7.84 1.04 25.39
C THR A 101 -6.65 1.85 25.86
N GLY A 102 -6.55 3.13 25.49
CA GLY A 102 -5.51 4.04 25.97
C GLY A 102 -5.56 4.16 27.51
N PHE A 103 -6.75 4.25 28.08
CA PHE A 103 -6.94 4.29 29.53
C PHE A 103 -6.50 2.98 30.22
N PHE A 104 -6.91 1.81 29.71
CA PHE A 104 -6.40 0.53 30.25
C PHE A 104 -4.92 0.33 30.05
N THR A 105 -4.37 0.86 28.95
CA THR A 105 -2.90 0.83 28.72
C THR A 105 -2.18 1.68 29.75
N PHE A 106 -2.70 2.86 30.08
CA PHE A 106 -2.19 3.69 31.17
C PHE A 106 -2.13 2.89 32.50
N LEU A 107 -3.24 2.31 32.92
CA LEU A 107 -3.28 1.50 34.15
C LEU A 107 -2.31 0.33 34.12
N SER A 108 -2.16 -0.33 32.97
CA SER A 108 -1.25 -1.47 32.79
C SER A 108 0.23 -1.09 32.83
N VAL A 109 0.62 0.01 32.16
CA VAL A 109 2.00 0.45 32.05
C VAL A 109 2.50 1.12 33.34
N THR A 110 1.66 1.96 33.95
CA THR A 110 2.02 2.69 35.18
C THR A 110 1.77 1.89 36.45
N ASN A 111 1.13 0.74 36.35
CA ASN A 111 0.66 -0.08 37.48
C ASN A 111 -0.07 0.74 38.56
N THR A 112 -0.85 1.73 38.10
CA THR A 112 -1.56 2.66 38.98
C THR A 112 -2.96 2.12 39.24
N ALA A 113 -3.35 2.01 40.52
CA ALA A 113 -4.73 1.66 40.87
C ALA A 113 -5.69 2.78 40.44
N LEU A 114 -6.91 2.40 40.07
CA LEU A 114 -7.95 3.37 39.72
C LEU A 114 -8.22 4.29 40.90
N SER A 115 -8.05 5.59 40.72
CA SER A 115 -8.31 6.65 41.68
C SER A 115 -8.94 7.85 40.97
N PHE A 116 -9.55 8.75 41.74
CA PHE A 116 -10.14 9.99 41.25
C PHE A 116 -9.47 11.22 41.87
N ASP A 117 -8.26 11.07 42.39
CA ASP A 117 -7.47 12.16 42.95
C ASP A 117 -6.74 12.99 41.88
N ASP A 118 -6.29 14.19 42.26
CA ASP A 118 -5.60 15.11 41.35
C ASP A 118 -4.27 14.50 40.82
N SER A 119 -3.59 13.67 41.63
CA SER A 119 -2.36 13.03 41.26
C SER A 119 -2.58 11.98 40.15
N PHE A 120 -3.71 11.28 40.18
CA PHE A 120 -4.09 10.34 39.14
C PHE A 120 -4.37 11.07 37.80
N GLY A 121 -5.13 12.18 37.86
CA GLY A 121 -5.40 13.01 36.68
C GLY A 121 -4.13 13.57 36.04
N ALA A 122 -3.18 14.05 36.88
CA ALA A 122 -1.87 14.54 36.40
C ALA A 122 -1.04 13.44 35.72
N LYS A 123 -0.96 12.24 36.31
CA LYS A 123 -0.27 11.08 35.70
C LYS A 123 -0.90 10.65 34.40
N LEU A 124 -2.24 10.63 34.31
CA LEU A 124 -2.96 10.31 33.09
C LEU A 124 -2.67 11.33 31.99
N GLY A 125 -2.66 12.62 32.32
CA GLY A 125 -2.29 13.69 31.41
C GLY A 125 -0.85 13.56 30.89
N LEU A 126 0.11 13.29 31.76
CA LEU A 126 1.50 13.05 31.39
C LEU A 126 1.66 11.81 30.50
N PHE A 127 0.92 10.74 30.79
CA PHE A 127 0.94 9.53 29.95
C PHE A 127 0.53 9.83 28.50
N PHE A 128 -0.56 10.54 28.31
CA PHE A 128 -1.04 10.86 26.96
C PHE A 128 -0.21 11.93 26.23
N THR A 129 0.56 12.76 26.95
CA THR A 129 1.32 13.86 26.34
C THR A 129 2.82 13.61 26.24
N GLN A 130 3.38 12.69 27.05
CA GLN A 130 4.84 12.51 27.17
C GLN A 130 5.29 11.06 26.87
N VAL A 131 4.40 10.07 27.01
CA VAL A 131 4.74 8.67 26.80
C VAL A 131 4.31 8.25 25.41
N GLU A 132 5.22 7.71 24.59
CA GLU A 132 4.97 7.35 23.18
C GLU A 132 3.72 6.50 22.98
N VAL A 133 3.55 5.44 23.78
CA VAL A 133 2.36 4.58 23.68
C VAL A 133 1.07 5.33 24.03
N GLY A 134 1.13 6.27 24.96
CA GLY A 134 0.01 7.14 25.32
C GLY A 134 -0.32 8.12 24.17
N GLN A 135 0.70 8.78 23.61
CA GLN A 135 0.55 9.67 22.46
C GLN A 135 -0.05 8.92 21.26
N ALA A 136 0.38 7.68 21.00
CA ALA A 136 -0.17 6.86 19.94
C ALA A 136 -1.66 6.54 20.13
N TRP A 137 -2.11 6.20 21.35
CA TRP A 137 -3.55 6.02 21.65
C TRP A 137 -4.35 7.32 21.57
N LEU A 138 -3.76 8.44 21.98
CA LEU A 138 -4.37 9.76 21.82
C LEU A 138 -4.56 10.10 20.35
N ALA A 139 -3.50 9.95 19.52
CA ALA A 139 -3.56 10.17 18.09
C ALA A 139 -4.61 9.28 17.42
N THR A 140 -4.64 7.98 17.73
CA THR A 140 -5.64 7.03 17.23
C THR A 140 -7.06 7.48 17.56
N THR A 141 -7.29 7.93 18.81
CA THR A 141 -8.60 8.41 19.27
C THR A 141 -9.02 9.70 18.55
N LEU A 142 -8.11 10.66 18.40
CA LEU A 142 -8.38 11.92 17.71
C LEU A 142 -8.64 11.72 16.21
N ILE A 143 -7.88 10.86 15.56
CA ILE A 143 -8.13 10.49 14.16
C ILE A 143 -9.52 9.83 14.04
N GLY A 144 -9.85 8.89 14.92
CA GLY A 144 -11.16 8.24 14.95
C GLY A 144 -12.31 9.24 15.12
N ALA A 145 -12.18 10.19 16.07
CA ALA A 145 -13.15 11.25 16.25
C ALA A 145 -13.32 12.14 15.02
N THR A 146 -12.20 12.49 14.38
CA THR A 146 -12.18 13.27 13.13
C THR A 146 -12.88 12.52 12.01
N VAL A 147 -12.56 11.24 11.80
CA VAL A 147 -13.22 10.39 10.80
C VAL A 147 -14.73 10.27 11.08
N THR A 148 -15.13 10.18 12.35
CA THR A 148 -16.55 10.15 12.74
C THR A 148 -17.27 11.39 12.21
N VAL A 149 -16.75 12.58 12.50
CA VAL A 149 -17.34 13.85 12.04
C VAL A 149 -17.36 13.92 10.50
N LEU A 150 -16.26 13.57 9.86
CA LEU A 150 -16.14 13.62 8.41
C LEU A 150 -17.06 12.63 7.68
N CYS A 151 -17.32 11.44 8.25
CA CYS A 151 -18.28 10.50 7.70
C CYS A 151 -19.71 11.01 7.73
N PHE A 152 -20.09 11.86 8.72
CA PHE A 152 -21.39 12.54 8.72
C PHE A 152 -21.43 13.73 7.75
N ALA A 153 -20.35 14.50 7.66
CA ALA A 153 -20.32 15.74 6.89
C ALA A 153 -20.13 15.49 5.38
N ILE A 154 -19.41 14.44 4.99
CA ILE A 154 -19.00 14.20 3.61
C ILE A 154 -19.79 13.04 3.00
N ARG A 155 -20.45 13.30 1.85
CA ARG A 155 -21.20 12.28 1.07
C ARG A 155 -20.64 12.07 -0.34
N GLY A 156 -19.73 12.94 -0.80
CA GLY A 156 -19.13 12.85 -2.13
C GLY A 156 -18.03 11.78 -2.18
N GLN A 157 -18.07 10.86 -3.16
CA GLN A 157 -17.10 9.74 -3.27
C GLN A 157 -15.63 10.18 -3.31
N THR A 158 -15.33 11.30 -3.96
CA THR A 158 -13.93 11.75 -4.10
C THR A 158 -13.36 12.23 -2.76
N LEU A 159 -14.12 13.03 -1.99
CA LEU A 159 -13.69 13.46 -0.67
C LEU A 159 -13.71 12.29 0.33
N MET A 160 -14.70 11.39 0.22
CA MET A 160 -14.77 10.18 1.05
C MET A 160 -13.57 9.26 0.85
N PHE A 161 -12.93 9.26 -0.33
CA PHE A 161 -11.68 8.53 -0.55
C PHE A 161 -10.56 9.05 0.39
N PHE A 162 -10.43 10.36 0.55
CA PHE A 162 -9.45 10.94 1.48
C PHE A 162 -9.81 10.68 2.95
N VAL A 163 -11.11 10.66 3.29
CA VAL A 163 -11.56 10.20 4.62
C VAL A 163 -11.18 8.74 4.85
N GLY A 164 -11.31 7.89 3.83
CA GLY A 164 -10.85 6.51 3.87
C GLY A 164 -9.35 6.38 4.10
N LEU A 165 -8.53 7.21 3.45
CA LEU A 165 -7.08 7.27 3.71
C LEU A 165 -6.78 7.69 5.16
N LEU A 166 -7.50 8.69 5.68
CA LEU A 166 -7.36 9.10 7.08
C LEU A 166 -7.77 7.98 8.05
N ALA A 167 -8.84 7.23 7.73
CA ALA A 167 -9.27 6.07 8.51
C ALA A 167 -8.20 4.96 8.53
N VAL A 168 -7.51 4.73 7.40
CA VAL A 168 -6.36 3.80 7.31
C VAL A 168 -5.18 4.33 8.14
N ALA A 169 -4.90 5.63 8.10
CA ALA A 169 -3.84 6.25 8.89
C ALA A 169 -4.03 6.04 10.40
N ALA A 170 -5.27 5.86 10.89
CA ALA A 170 -5.53 5.51 12.29
C ALA A 170 -4.95 4.15 12.71
N LEU A 171 -4.64 3.26 11.75
CA LEU A 171 -3.99 1.96 12.02
C LEU A 171 -2.49 2.08 12.22
N ILE A 172 -1.83 3.16 11.76
CA ILE A 172 -0.38 3.35 11.84
C ILE A 172 0.11 3.30 13.30
N PRO A 173 -0.44 4.13 14.23
CA PRO A 173 0.00 4.06 15.63
C PRO A 173 -0.28 2.69 16.26
N MET A 174 -1.32 1.99 15.80
CA MET A 174 -1.63 0.63 16.29
C MET A 174 -0.61 -0.41 15.82
N ALA A 175 -0.12 -0.31 14.59
CA ALA A 175 0.89 -1.21 14.05
C ALA A 175 2.26 -1.02 14.74
N GLN A 176 2.61 0.22 15.09
CA GLN A 176 3.85 0.56 15.79
C GLN A 176 3.89 0.11 17.26
N GLN A 177 2.74 -0.09 17.91
CA GLN A 177 2.66 -0.53 19.32
C GLN A 177 2.79 -2.06 19.50
N GLY A 178 3.10 -2.82 18.47
CA GLY A 178 3.30 -4.28 18.59
C GLY A 178 4.51 -4.64 19.45
N HIS A 179 4.51 -5.85 20.05
CA HIS A 179 5.60 -6.38 20.91
C HIS A 179 6.94 -6.61 20.18
N ALA A 180 7.11 -6.17 18.97
CA ALA A 180 8.33 -6.31 18.18
C ALA A 180 9.27 -5.10 18.30
N ALA A 181 8.97 -4.12 19.17
CA ALA A 181 9.84 -2.99 19.41
C ALA A 181 11.13 -3.47 20.09
N GLY A 182 12.27 -3.40 19.36
CA GLY A 182 13.59 -3.75 19.88
C GLY A 182 14.10 -5.16 19.58
N THR A 183 13.45 -5.92 18.69
CA THR A 183 13.94 -7.22 18.19
C THR A 183 14.27 -7.16 16.70
N SER A 184 15.20 -8.03 16.25
CA SER A 184 15.47 -8.18 14.82
C SER A 184 14.17 -8.47 14.03
N GLY A 185 14.03 -7.87 12.85
CA GLY A 185 12.80 -7.97 12.04
C GLY A 185 11.68 -6.99 12.44
N HIS A 186 11.99 -5.92 13.18
CA HIS A 186 11.02 -4.90 13.62
C HIS A 186 10.21 -4.32 12.46
N ASN A 187 10.86 -3.91 11.37
CA ASN A 187 10.21 -3.35 10.19
C ASN A 187 9.28 -4.36 9.50
N ALA A 188 9.71 -5.61 9.36
CA ALA A 188 8.89 -6.69 8.82
C ALA A 188 7.66 -6.97 9.70
N ALA A 189 7.80 -6.90 11.03
CA ALA A 189 6.70 -7.09 11.96
C ALA A 189 5.65 -5.97 11.89
N ILE A 190 6.07 -4.69 11.81
CA ILE A 190 5.18 -3.53 11.64
C ILE A 190 4.42 -3.64 10.31
N THR A 191 5.14 -3.91 9.23
CA THR A 191 4.56 -4.06 7.90
C THR A 191 3.55 -5.20 7.85
N ALA A 192 3.92 -6.39 8.36
CA ALA A 192 3.02 -7.54 8.38
C ALA A 192 1.77 -7.26 9.22
N LEU A 193 1.91 -6.65 10.40
CA LEU A 193 0.78 -6.31 11.26
C LEU A 193 -0.11 -5.23 10.63
N GLY A 194 0.46 -4.17 10.07
CA GLY A 194 -0.28 -3.09 9.40
C GLY A 194 -1.12 -3.60 8.23
N LEU A 195 -0.51 -4.39 7.34
CA LEU A 195 -1.22 -5.04 6.23
C LEU A 195 -2.30 -6.00 6.72
N HIS A 196 -2.00 -6.81 7.74
CA HIS A 196 -2.96 -7.73 8.33
C HIS A 196 -4.18 -7.00 8.88
N LEU A 197 -3.98 -5.95 9.66
CA LEU A 197 -5.06 -5.13 10.23
C LEU A 197 -5.90 -4.46 9.14
N LEU A 198 -5.26 -3.85 8.14
CA LEU A 198 -5.95 -3.14 7.07
C LEU A 198 -6.84 -4.09 6.24
N PHE A 199 -6.27 -5.20 5.76
CA PHE A 199 -7.01 -6.09 4.87
C PHE A 199 -8.03 -6.94 5.64
N ALA A 200 -7.77 -7.30 6.90
CA ALA A 200 -8.79 -7.89 7.78
C ALA A 200 -9.93 -6.91 8.06
N ALA A 201 -9.64 -5.62 8.27
CA ALA A 201 -10.66 -4.59 8.48
C ALA A 201 -11.54 -4.40 7.24
N VAL A 202 -10.96 -4.34 6.05
CA VAL A 202 -11.73 -4.26 4.79
C VAL A 202 -12.61 -5.49 4.59
N TRP A 203 -12.09 -6.68 4.86
CA TRP A 203 -12.82 -7.95 4.69
C TRP A 203 -13.97 -8.06 5.67
N LEU A 204 -13.69 -8.02 6.99
CA LEU A 204 -14.68 -8.13 8.04
C LEU A 204 -15.74 -7.01 7.96
N GLY A 205 -15.30 -5.76 7.87
CA GLY A 205 -16.19 -4.61 7.85
C GLY A 205 -17.04 -4.54 6.58
N GLY A 206 -16.50 -4.93 5.44
CA GLY A 206 -17.25 -5.05 4.20
C GLY A 206 -18.40 -6.07 4.31
N LEU A 207 -18.15 -7.23 4.96
CA LEU A 207 -19.19 -8.25 5.18
C LEU A 207 -20.27 -7.76 6.16
N ILE A 208 -19.85 -7.12 7.26
CA ILE A 208 -20.79 -6.52 8.23
C ILE A 208 -21.70 -5.49 7.53
N THR A 209 -21.11 -4.59 6.74
CA THR A 209 -21.84 -3.57 5.99
C THR A 209 -22.85 -4.18 5.03
N LEU A 210 -22.47 -5.21 4.28
CA LEU A 210 -23.37 -5.93 3.38
C LEU A 210 -24.56 -6.53 4.11
N VAL A 211 -24.36 -7.08 5.32
CA VAL A 211 -25.45 -7.63 6.15
C VAL A 211 -26.45 -6.52 6.52
N PHE A 212 -25.98 -5.33 6.87
CA PHE A 212 -26.85 -4.21 7.25
C PHE A 212 -27.61 -3.64 6.05
N ILE A 213 -26.95 -3.39 4.92
CA ILE A 213 -27.56 -2.76 3.71
C ILE A 213 -28.35 -3.75 2.83
N ARG A 214 -28.40 -5.05 3.18
CA ARG A 214 -29.00 -6.10 2.34
C ARG A 214 -30.44 -5.86 1.89
N LYS A 215 -31.21 -5.07 2.65
CA LYS A 215 -32.59 -4.75 2.32
C LYS A 215 -32.71 -3.61 1.32
N ASP A 216 -31.68 -2.77 1.23
CA ASP A 216 -31.62 -1.60 0.36
C ASP A 216 -31.14 -2.01 -1.05
N LEU A 217 -30.66 -3.26 -1.20
CA LEU A 217 -30.20 -3.82 -2.46
C LEU A 217 -31.32 -4.59 -3.19
N GLU A 218 -31.77 -4.08 -4.31
CA GLU A 218 -32.64 -4.80 -5.26
C GLU A 218 -31.92 -6.08 -5.76
N GLN A 219 -32.68 -7.12 -6.16
CA GLN A 219 -32.12 -8.44 -6.51
C GLN A 219 -30.98 -8.38 -7.54
N GLY A 220 -31.17 -7.63 -8.64
CA GLY A 220 -30.15 -7.51 -9.69
C GLY A 220 -28.88 -6.79 -9.21
N ARG A 221 -29.01 -5.80 -8.33
CA ARG A 221 -27.90 -5.08 -7.72
C ARG A 221 -27.18 -5.90 -6.67
N LEU A 222 -27.92 -6.67 -5.87
CA LEU A 222 -27.34 -7.54 -4.85
C LEU A 222 -26.25 -8.45 -5.45
N ILE A 223 -26.55 -9.13 -6.55
CA ILE A 223 -25.60 -10.02 -7.24
C ILE A 223 -24.35 -9.26 -7.70
N ALA A 224 -24.53 -8.05 -8.28
CA ALA A 224 -23.43 -7.24 -8.74
C ALA A 224 -22.52 -6.78 -7.58
N VAL A 225 -23.11 -6.33 -6.47
CA VAL A 225 -22.38 -5.90 -5.26
C VAL A 225 -21.67 -7.08 -4.61
N LEU A 226 -22.33 -8.25 -4.51
CA LEU A 226 -21.72 -9.46 -3.96
C LEU A 226 -20.51 -9.93 -4.78
N ARG A 227 -20.56 -9.89 -6.10
CA ARG A 227 -19.44 -10.23 -6.98
C ARG A 227 -18.24 -9.27 -6.77
N ARG A 228 -18.52 -7.98 -6.61
CA ARG A 228 -17.48 -6.95 -6.34
C ARG A 228 -16.84 -7.17 -4.98
N TYR A 229 -17.68 -7.38 -3.96
CA TYR A 229 -17.20 -7.69 -2.61
C TYR A 229 -16.41 -8.99 -2.58
N SER A 230 -16.89 -10.06 -3.20
CA SER A 230 -16.18 -11.35 -3.27
C SER A 230 -14.80 -11.23 -3.92
N THR A 231 -14.63 -10.33 -4.91
CA THR A 231 -13.31 -10.07 -5.50
C THR A 231 -12.41 -9.32 -4.52
N LEU A 232 -12.94 -8.32 -3.82
CA LEU A 232 -12.20 -7.59 -2.78
C LEU A 232 -11.82 -8.51 -1.62
N ALA A 233 -12.76 -9.33 -1.15
CA ALA A 233 -12.54 -10.31 -0.07
C ALA A 233 -11.45 -11.34 -0.42
N LEU A 234 -11.37 -11.78 -1.69
CA LEU A 234 -10.30 -12.69 -2.14
C LEU A 234 -8.91 -12.03 -2.05
N ILE A 235 -8.79 -10.76 -2.44
CA ILE A 235 -7.54 -10.00 -2.30
C ILE A 235 -7.19 -9.87 -0.82
N CYS A 236 -8.15 -9.49 0.01
CA CYS A 236 -7.97 -9.39 1.46
C CYS A 236 -7.54 -10.73 2.06
N PHE A 237 -8.17 -11.84 1.69
CA PHE A 237 -7.81 -13.18 2.14
C PHE A 237 -6.35 -13.52 1.84
N ILE A 238 -5.88 -13.25 0.61
CA ILE A 238 -4.49 -13.52 0.22
C ILE A 238 -3.52 -12.68 1.08
N VAL A 239 -3.78 -11.37 1.22
CA VAL A 239 -2.90 -10.49 2.02
C VAL A 239 -2.91 -10.87 3.49
N VAL A 240 -4.08 -11.17 4.07
CA VAL A 240 -4.21 -11.64 5.47
C VAL A 240 -3.47 -12.95 5.69
N ALA A 241 -3.54 -13.89 4.72
CA ALA A 241 -2.83 -15.16 4.81
C ALA A 241 -1.30 -14.95 4.81
N VAL A 242 -0.79 -14.18 3.85
CA VAL A 242 0.66 -13.94 3.70
C VAL A 242 1.19 -13.13 4.88
N SER A 243 0.54 -12.03 5.26
CA SER A 243 0.95 -11.21 6.41
C SER A 243 0.84 -11.97 7.74
N GLY A 244 -0.17 -12.83 7.86
CA GLY A 244 -0.32 -13.73 9.01
C GLY A 244 0.80 -14.77 9.10
N TYR A 245 1.24 -15.32 7.96
CA TYR A 245 2.40 -16.23 7.90
C TYR A 245 3.68 -15.54 8.37
N VAL A 246 4.00 -14.35 7.81
CA VAL A 246 5.20 -13.58 8.21
C VAL A 246 5.16 -13.24 9.71
N SER A 247 4.00 -12.79 10.21
CA SER A 247 3.84 -12.51 11.66
C SER A 247 4.01 -13.76 12.53
N ALA A 248 3.61 -14.93 12.05
CA ALA A 248 3.77 -16.18 12.77
C ALA A 248 5.23 -16.65 12.78
N GLU A 249 5.92 -16.57 11.64
CA GLU A 249 7.32 -16.94 11.49
C GLU A 249 8.22 -16.15 12.43
N LEU A 250 8.07 -14.80 12.45
CA LEU A 250 8.84 -13.92 13.33
C LEU A 250 8.65 -14.23 14.82
N ARG A 251 7.48 -14.72 15.24
CA ARG A 251 7.16 -14.94 16.67
C ARG A 251 7.31 -16.36 17.13
N ILE A 252 7.23 -17.34 16.25
CA ILE A 252 7.38 -18.77 16.57
C ILE A 252 8.82 -19.22 16.31
N GLY A 253 9.44 -18.75 15.23
CA GLY A 253 10.84 -18.99 14.87
C GLY A 253 11.12 -20.40 14.34
N SER A 254 10.46 -21.46 14.87
CA SER A 254 10.71 -22.84 14.47
C SER A 254 9.47 -23.74 14.66
N LEU A 255 9.37 -24.81 13.84
CA LEU A 255 8.18 -25.67 13.80
C LEU A 255 7.95 -26.49 15.10
N ASP A 256 9.01 -26.81 15.86
CA ASP A 256 8.93 -27.49 17.15
C ASP A 256 8.18 -26.67 18.22
N ARG A 257 8.17 -25.34 18.07
CA ARG A 257 7.46 -24.41 18.97
C ARG A 257 5.98 -24.22 18.66
N LEU A 258 5.47 -24.87 17.62
CA LEU A 258 4.02 -24.84 17.26
C LEU A 258 3.13 -25.46 18.35
N LEU A 259 3.65 -26.32 19.20
CA LEU A 259 2.89 -26.94 20.31
C LEU A 259 2.92 -26.12 21.61
N THR A 260 3.62 -24.96 21.63
CA THR A 260 3.52 -23.99 22.73
C THR A 260 2.13 -23.38 22.80
N PRO A 261 1.71 -22.80 23.93
CA PRO A 261 0.41 -22.11 24.03
C PRO A 261 0.20 -21.06 22.95
N TYR A 262 1.24 -20.27 22.63
CA TYR A 262 1.21 -19.30 21.53
C TYR A 262 1.03 -19.98 20.17
N GLY A 263 1.82 -21.00 19.87
CA GLY A 263 1.74 -21.73 18.60
C GLY A 263 0.39 -22.40 18.37
N VAL A 264 -0.20 -23.00 19.41
CA VAL A 264 -1.56 -23.58 19.33
C VAL A 264 -2.61 -22.52 19.00
N LEU A 265 -2.55 -21.32 19.61
CA LEU A 265 -3.44 -20.22 19.27
C LEU A 265 -3.24 -19.73 17.82
N VAL A 266 -2.02 -19.74 17.30
CA VAL A 266 -1.75 -19.47 15.88
C VAL A 266 -2.37 -20.57 15.00
N LEU A 267 -2.25 -21.85 15.36
CA LEU A 267 -2.89 -22.95 14.61
C LEU A 267 -4.41 -22.82 14.59
N VAL A 268 -5.05 -22.38 15.68
CA VAL A 268 -6.50 -22.06 15.69
C VAL A 268 -6.84 -20.96 14.71
N LYS A 269 -6.02 -19.88 14.59
CA LYS A 269 -6.21 -18.85 13.57
C LYS A 269 -6.04 -19.37 12.16
N VAL A 270 -5.04 -20.24 11.91
CA VAL A 270 -4.84 -20.88 10.60
C VAL A 270 -6.03 -21.74 10.23
N ALA A 271 -6.55 -22.55 11.17
CA ALA A 271 -7.74 -23.34 10.95
C ALA A 271 -8.97 -22.47 10.64
N ALA A 272 -9.16 -21.38 11.39
CA ALA A 272 -10.22 -20.40 11.10
C ALA A 272 -10.07 -19.79 9.71
N LEU A 273 -8.84 -19.42 9.29
CA LEU A 273 -8.56 -18.88 7.97
C LEU A 273 -8.87 -19.87 6.84
N ILE A 274 -8.53 -21.17 7.01
CA ILE A 274 -8.86 -22.23 6.05
C ILE A 274 -10.38 -22.34 5.90
N VAL A 275 -11.12 -22.37 7.01
CA VAL A 275 -12.58 -22.43 7.00
C VAL A 275 -13.18 -21.21 6.32
N LEU A 276 -12.66 -20.02 6.59
CA LEU A 276 -13.06 -18.76 5.92
C LEU A 276 -12.77 -18.80 4.42
N GLY A 277 -11.64 -19.35 4.00
CA GLY A 277 -11.32 -19.59 2.60
C GLY A 277 -12.32 -20.53 1.91
N MET A 278 -12.75 -21.59 2.59
CA MET A 278 -13.80 -22.49 2.10
C MET A 278 -15.15 -21.76 1.96
N PHE A 279 -15.55 -20.93 2.93
CA PHE A 279 -16.76 -20.07 2.79
C PHE A 279 -16.66 -19.17 1.59
N GLY A 280 -15.53 -18.48 1.39
CA GLY A 280 -15.30 -17.62 0.24
C GLY A 280 -15.42 -18.37 -1.10
N ALA A 281 -14.84 -19.57 -1.20
CA ALA A 281 -14.96 -20.43 -2.37
C ALA A 281 -16.40 -20.89 -2.63
N LEU A 282 -17.13 -21.30 -1.58
CA LEU A 282 -18.54 -21.68 -1.65
C LEU A 282 -19.41 -20.51 -2.11
N HIS A 283 -19.23 -19.32 -1.53
CA HIS A 283 -19.95 -18.12 -1.92
C HIS A 283 -19.73 -17.79 -3.40
N ARG A 284 -18.48 -17.82 -3.87
CA ARG A 284 -18.13 -17.44 -5.23
C ARG A 284 -18.61 -18.43 -6.28
N ASN A 285 -18.30 -19.72 -6.09
CA ASN A 285 -18.49 -20.73 -7.14
C ASN A 285 -19.87 -21.38 -7.11
N TRP A 286 -20.61 -21.28 -6.02
CA TRP A 286 -21.84 -22.03 -5.87
C TRP A 286 -23.06 -21.14 -5.60
N VAL A 287 -22.95 -20.14 -4.72
CA VAL A 287 -24.12 -19.35 -4.34
C VAL A 287 -24.36 -18.20 -5.31
N ILE A 288 -23.34 -17.39 -5.61
CA ILE A 288 -23.46 -16.19 -6.46
C ILE A 288 -23.83 -16.57 -7.91
N ASP A 289 -23.22 -17.62 -8.45
CA ASP A 289 -23.51 -18.07 -9.81
C ASP A 289 -24.90 -18.71 -9.92
N ARG A 290 -25.33 -19.47 -8.90
CA ARG A 290 -26.71 -20.01 -8.85
C ARG A 290 -27.76 -18.93 -8.65
N MET A 291 -27.50 -17.88 -7.85
CA MET A 291 -28.40 -16.73 -7.72
C MET A 291 -28.58 -16.00 -9.05
N ALA A 292 -27.53 -15.95 -9.87
CA ALA A 292 -27.57 -15.30 -11.20
C ALA A 292 -28.35 -16.12 -12.24
N ALA A 293 -28.41 -17.45 -12.09
CA ALA A 293 -29.04 -18.38 -13.04
C ALA A 293 -30.47 -18.78 -12.65
N ALA A 294 -30.91 -18.53 -11.41
CA ALA A 294 -32.18 -19.06 -10.88
C ALA A 294 -33.39 -18.19 -11.19
N SER A 295 -34.58 -18.80 -11.31
CA SER A 295 -35.88 -18.12 -11.35
C SER A 295 -36.19 -17.43 -10.02
N THR A 296 -37.12 -16.45 -10.02
CA THR A 296 -37.41 -15.56 -8.88
C THR A 296 -37.76 -16.31 -7.58
N ALA A 297 -38.53 -17.41 -7.67
CA ALA A 297 -38.94 -18.19 -6.49
C ALA A 297 -37.77 -18.97 -5.86
N VAL A 298 -36.86 -19.53 -6.66
CA VAL A 298 -35.68 -20.28 -6.22
C VAL A 298 -34.63 -19.32 -5.66
N THR A 299 -34.53 -18.13 -6.21
CA THR A 299 -33.57 -17.09 -5.76
C THR A 299 -33.77 -16.68 -4.30
N ALA A 300 -35.03 -16.61 -3.81
CA ALA A 300 -35.30 -16.27 -2.41
C ALA A 300 -34.72 -17.30 -1.43
N SER A 301 -34.80 -18.60 -1.74
CA SER A 301 -34.23 -19.68 -0.90
C SER A 301 -32.69 -19.66 -0.93
N ILE A 302 -32.09 -19.42 -2.10
CA ILE A 302 -30.63 -19.33 -2.25
C ILE A 302 -30.10 -18.09 -1.49
N THR A 303 -30.79 -16.97 -1.59
CA THR A 303 -30.43 -15.72 -0.85
C THR A 303 -30.51 -15.93 0.65
N ALA A 304 -31.51 -16.64 1.18
CA ALA A 304 -31.60 -16.96 2.60
C ALA A 304 -30.40 -17.84 3.05
N ARG A 305 -30.02 -18.85 2.26
CA ARG A 305 -28.84 -19.69 2.53
C ARG A 305 -27.54 -18.88 2.50
N PHE A 306 -27.41 -17.94 1.57
CA PHE A 306 -26.27 -17.03 1.52
C PHE A 306 -26.11 -16.27 2.84
N TRP A 307 -27.19 -15.68 3.38
CA TRP A 307 -27.10 -14.91 4.63
C TRP A 307 -26.83 -15.77 5.86
N TRP A 308 -27.25 -17.04 5.86
CA TRP A 308 -26.85 -18.00 6.87
C TRP A 308 -25.36 -18.32 6.81
N LEU A 309 -24.81 -18.57 5.62
CA LEU A 309 -23.38 -18.76 5.42
C LEU A 309 -22.57 -17.51 5.81
N ALA A 310 -23.04 -16.33 5.45
CA ALA A 310 -22.40 -15.05 5.85
C ALA A 310 -22.41 -14.87 7.39
N THR A 311 -23.48 -15.34 8.09
CA THR A 311 -23.51 -15.32 9.55
C THR A 311 -22.50 -16.30 10.15
N ALA A 312 -22.36 -17.51 9.58
CA ALA A 312 -21.34 -18.46 9.99
C ALA A 312 -19.93 -17.92 9.73
N GLU A 313 -19.69 -17.29 8.57
CA GLU A 313 -18.43 -16.63 8.22
C GLU A 313 -18.08 -15.56 9.26
N LEU A 314 -19.03 -14.69 9.64
CA LEU A 314 -18.84 -13.70 10.69
C LEU A 314 -18.54 -14.31 12.07
N ALA A 315 -19.14 -15.44 12.41
CA ALA A 315 -18.83 -16.15 13.64
C ALA A 315 -17.37 -16.68 13.65
N PHE A 316 -16.89 -17.25 12.53
CA PHE A 316 -15.48 -17.67 12.41
C PHE A 316 -14.52 -16.48 12.40
N MET A 317 -14.88 -15.35 11.80
CA MET A 317 -14.13 -14.09 11.94
C MET A 317 -14.10 -13.63 13.41
N GLY A 318 -15.17 -13.87 14.17
CA GLY A 318 -15.20 -13.67 15.61
C GLY A 318 -14.18 -14.51 16.36
N VAL A 319 -14.07 -15.82 16.04
CA VAL A 319 -13.01 -16.67 16.59
C VAL A 319 -11.64 -16.06 16.33
N ALA A 320 -11.35 -15.71 15.06
CA ALA A 320 -10.06 -15.15 14.66
C ALA A 320 -9.76 -13.84 15.39
N SER A 321 -10.76 -12.95 15.59
CA SER A 321 -10.62 -11.67 16.29
C SER A 321 -10.37 -11.85 17.78
N GLY A 322 -11.10 -12.75 18.44
CA GLY A 322 -10.90 -13.04 19.87
C GLY A 322 -9.55 -13.66 20.17
N VAL A 323 -9.15 -14.65 19.36
CA VAL A 323 -7.82 -15.29 19.49
C VAL A 323 -6.69 -14.29 19.19
N ALA A 324 -6.86 -13.40 18.19
CA ALA A 324 -5.87 -12.37 17.88
C ALA A 324 -5.64 -11.41 19.06
N ALA A 325 -6.71 -11.02 19.77
CA ALA A 325 -6.58 -10.15 20.94
C ALA A 325 -5.91 -10.88 22.11
N ALA A 326 -6.14 -12.17 22.27
CA ALA A 326 -5.47 -12.98 23.29
C ALA A 326 -3.99 -13.20 22.98
N LEU A 327 -3.61 -13.44 21.72
CA LEU A 327 -2.22 -13.58 21.28
C LEU A 327 -1.36 -12.36 21.64
N ALA A 328 -1.94 -11.15 21.63
CA ALA A 328 -1.24 -9.93 22.05
C ALA A 328 -0.87 -9.90 23.53
N ARG A 329 -1.32 -10.88 24.34
CA ARG A 329 -1.03 -11.02 25.77
C ARG A 329 -0.43 -12.39 26.13
N THR A 330 -0.27 -13.26 25.16
CA THR A 330 0.34 -14.59 25.33
C THR A 330 1.83 -14.47 25.07
N ALA A 331 2.66 -15.02 25.94
CA ALA A 331 4.12 -15.02 25.80
C ALA A 331 4.54 -15.68 24.47
N THR A 332 5.40 -15.02 23.72
CA THR A 332 5.95 -15.55 22.47
C THR A 332 7.03 -16.60 22.78
N PRO A 333 7.11 -17.70 21.99
CA PRO A 333 8.14 -18.72 22.18
C PRO A 333 9.55 -18.23 21.80
N VAL A 334 9.65 -17.23 20.92
CA VAL A 334 10.93 -16.52 20.68
C VAL A 334 11.09 -15.51 21.81
N GLY A 335 12.12 -15.70 22.65
CA GLY A 335 12.40 -14.79 23.75
C GLY A 335 12.82 -13.42 23.19
N GLU A 336 12.35 -12.37 23.84
CA GLU A 336 12.82 -11.00 23.62
C GLU A 336 14.14 -10.80 24.38
N GLU A 337 15.12 -11.69 24.16
CA GLU A 337 16.45 -11.51 24.76
C GLU A 337 17.16 -10.38 24.00
N VAL A 338 17.18 -9.20 24.58
CA VAL A 338 18.05 -8.13 24.16
C VAL A 338 19.49 -8.59 24.49
N PRO A 339 20.39 -8.72 23.49
CA PRO A 339 21.77 -9.07 23.77
C PRO A 339 22.36 -8.10 24.81
N PRO A 340 23.10 -8.57 25.80
CA PRO A 340 23.65 -7.71 26.85
C PRO A 340 24.60 -6.64 26.31
N GLU A 341 25.18 -6.86 25.11
CA GLU A 341 25.99 -5.89 24.38
C GLU A 341 25.45 -5.79 22.95
N GLN A 342 24.75 -4.71 22.65
CA GLN A 342 24.32 -4.41 21.28
C GLN A 342 25.49 -3.78 20.52
N THR A 343 25.70 -4.25 19.28
CA THR A 343 26.66 -3.62 18.36
C THR A 343 26.12 -2.26 17.89
N PRO A 344 27.01 -1.31 17.48
CA PRO A 344 26.55 -0.03 16.94
C PRO A 344 25.54 -0.17 15.78
N ALA A 345 25.71 -1.15 14.92
CA ALA A 345 24.74 -1.44 13.84
C ALA A 345 23.37 -1.83 14.40
N GLN A 346 23.31 -2.72 15.41
CA GLN A 346 22.06 -3.11 16.05
C GLN A 346 21.36 -1.96 16.76
N LEU A 347 22.13 -1.01 17.33
CA LEU A 347 21.55 0.20 17.94
C LEU A 347 20.92 1.15 16.93
N LEU A 348 21.42 1.15 15.68
CA LEU A 348 20.94 2.04 14.62
C LEU A 348 19.85 1.41 13.77
N THR A 349 19.97 0.12 13.44
CA THR A 349 19.13 -0.56 12.45
C THR A 349 18.22 -1.65 13.02
N ASP A 350 18.31 -1.93 14.33
CA ASP A 350 17.72 -3.10 15.00
C ASP A 350 18.20 -4.46 14.43
N GLU A 351 19.16 -4.44 13.49
CA GLU A 351 19.66 -5.63 12.81
C GLU A 351 21.19 -5.76 12.97
N PRO A 352 21.73 -7.00 13.01
CA PRO A 352 23.15 -7.20 13.08
C PRO A 352 23.84 -6.74 11.80
N LEU A 353 25.08 -6.23 11.93
CA LEU A 353 25.90 -5.86 10.77
C LEU A 353 26.04 -7.06 9.81
N PRO A 354 25.66 -6.93 8.52
CA PRO A 354 25.78 -8.01 7.56
C PRO A 354 27.26 -8.36 7.30
N ALA A 355 27.49 -9.57 6.84
CA ALA A 355 28.82 -10.01 6.44
C ALA A 355 29.35 -9.14 5.26
N PRO A 356 30.71 -9.03 5.09
CA PRO A 356 31.31 -8.16 4.09
C PRO A 356 30.67 -8.31 2.72
N LEU A 357 30.35 -7.17 2.06
CA LEU A 357 29.72 -7.17 0.74
C LEU A 357 30.65 -7.82 -0.29
N THR A 358 30.10 -8.75 -1.06
CA THR A 358 30.75 -9.35 -2.22
C THR A 358 29.78 -9.37 -3.40
N PHE A 359 30.27 -9.46 -4.63
CA PHE A 359 29.40 -9.56 -5.81
C PHE A 359 28.40 -10.73 -5.70
N VAL A 360 28.82 -11.86 -5.15
CA VAL A 360 27.92 -13.03 -4.94
C VAL A 360 26.84 -12.70 -3.93
N ARG A 361 27.17 -12.01 -2.83
CA ARG A 361 26.20 -11.65 -1.79
C ARG A 361 25.14 -10.66 -2.26
N LEU A 362 25.42 -9.82 -3.23
CA LEU A 362 24.36 -9.01 -3.85
C LEU A 362 23.20 -9.85 -4.36
N PHE A 363 23.46 -11.09 -4.82
CA PHE A 363 22.42 -11.97 -5.37
C PHE A 363 21.95 -13.08 -4.41
N THR A 364 22.70 -13.36 -3.35
CA THR A 364 22.39 -14.46 -2.42
C THR A 364 21.85 -13.98 -1.07
N THR A 365 22.04 -12.71 -0.72
CA THR A 365 21.45 -12.11 0.48
C THR A 365 20.10 -11.50 0.12
N TRP A 366 19.10 -11.76 0.95
CA TRP A 366 17.73 -11.28 0.75
C TRP A 366 17.23 -10.69 2.05
N ASP A 367 16.58 -9.56 1.94
CA ASP A 367 15.83 -8.91 3.00
C ASP A 367 14.46 -8.52 2.45
N PHE A 368 13.43 -9.26 2.86
CA PHE A 368 12.12 -9.20 2.23
C PHE A 368 11.24 -8.11 2.84
N ASP A 369 10.88 -7.12 2.02
CA ASP A 369 9.82 -6.18 2.32
C ASP A 369 8.47 -6.68 1.77
N LEU A 370 7.54 -6.96 2.69
CA LEU A 370 6.25 -7.55 2.36
C LEU A 370 5.37 -6.64 1.48
N ILE A 371 5.48 -5.31 1.62
CA ILE A 371 4.74 -4.35 0.76
C ILE A 371 5.15 -4.57 -0.68
N TRP A 372 6.46 -4.56 -0.95
CA TRP A 372 6.98 -4.64 -2.31
C TRP A 372 6.86 -6.05 -2.90
N VAL A 373 6.93 -7.11 -2.09
CA VAL A 373 6.58 -8.47 -2.52
C VAL A 373 5.15 -8.49 -3.06
N LEU A 374 4.19 -7.93 -2.32
CA LEU A 374 2.78 -7.92 -2.73
C LEU A 374 2.53 -6.97 -3.90
N VAL A 375 3.13 -5.80 -3.92
CA VAL A 375 3.02 -4.83 -5.03
C VAL A 375 3.50 -5.46 -6.33
N CYS A 376 4.66 -6.11 -6.33
CA CYS A 376 5.22 -6.76 -7.51
C CYS A 376 4.37 -7.96 -7.95
N ALA A 377 3.96 -8.82 -7.01
CA ALA A 377 3.14 -10.00 -7.31
C ALA A 377 1.77 -9.59 -7.90
N PHE A 378 1.07 -8.67 -7.27
CA PHE A 378 -0.21 -8.16 -7.79
C PHE A 378 -0.04 -7.35 -9.07
N GLY A 379 1.04 -6.56 -9.19
CA GLY A 379 1.37 -5.81 -10.40
C GLY A 379 1.53 -6.71 -11.62
N ILE A 380 2.26 -7.83 -11.48
CA ILE A 380 2.40 -8.85 -12.52
C ILE A 380 1.06 -9.56 -12.78
N PHE A 381 0.39 -10.02 -11.72
CA PHE A 381 -0.87 -10.76 -11.83
C PHE A 381 -1.96 -9.97 -12.55
N PHE A 382 -2.25 -8.74 -12.12
CA PHE A 382 -3.32 -7.94 -12.70
C PHE A 382 -2.99 -7.47 -14.12
N TYR A 383 -1.72 -7.20 -14.41
CA TYR A 383 -1.30 -6.86 -15.76
C TYR A 383 -1.51 -8.04 -16.71
N LEU A 384 -1.02 -9.24 -16.36
CA LEU A 384 -1.19 -10.43 -17.19
C LEU A 384 -2.66 -10.87 -17.31
N ALA A 385 -3.45 -10.71 -16.25
CA ALA A 385 -4.90 -10.93 -16.29
C ALA A 385 -5.59 -9.96 -17.26
N GLY A 386 -5.15 -8.70 -17.29
CA GLY A 386 -5.62 -7.70 -18.27
C GLY A 386 -5.28 -8.10 -19.70
N VAL A 387 -4.04 -8.51 -19.96
CA VAL A 387 -3.60 -8.99 -21.28
C VAL A 387 -4.37 -10.23 -21.70
N ARG A 388 -4.55 -11.22 -20.81
CA ARG A 388 -5.35 -12.42 -21.07
C ARG A 388 -6.79 -12.05 -21.45
N ARG A 389 -7.42 -11.09 -20.73
CA ARG A 389 -8.78 -10.64 -21.01
C ARG A 389 -8.89 -9.99 -22.39
N LEU A 390 -7.92 -9.19 -22.83
CA LEU A 390 -7.88 -8.62 -24.17
C LEU A 390 -7.78 -9.71 -25.24
N ARG A 391 -6.84 -10.65 -25.08
CA ARG A 391 -6.65 -11.76 -26.04
C ARG A 391 -7.90 -12.63 -26.17
N MET A 392 -8.61 -12.89 -25.06
CA MET A 392 -9.86 -13.64 -25.08
C MET A 392 -10.99 -12.92 -25.85
N ARG A 393 -10.88 -11.59 -26.04
CA ARG A 393 -11.80 -10.78 -26.85
C ARG A 393 -11.35 -10.63 -28.31
N GLY A 394 -10.21 -11.20 -28.69
CA GLY A 394 -9.60 -11.02 -30.00
C GLY A 394 -8.79 -9.72 -30.16
N ASP A 395 -8.60 -8.95 -29.09
CA ASP A 395 -7.82 -7.72 -29.11
C ASP A 395 -6.30 -8.01 -29.09
N ALA A 396 -5.55 -7.38 -30.01
CA ALA A 396 -4.10 -7.48 -30.03
C ALA A 396 -3.45 -6.65 -28.90
N TRP A 397 -2.47 -7.25 -28.24
CA TRP A 397 -1.58 -6.58 -27.29
C TRP A 397 -0.14 -6.97 -27.59
N PRO A 398 0.79 -6.00 -27.81
CA PRO A 398 2.19 -6.29 -28.15
C PRO A 398 2.90 -7.05 -27.03
N VAL A 399 3.56 -8.16 -27.36
CA VAL A 399 4.23 -9.03 -26.38
C VAL A 399 5.35 -8.29 -25.65
N TYR A 400 6.14 -7.45 -26.36
CA TYR A 400 7.24 -6.69 -25.75
C TYR A 400 6.81 -5.83 -24.56
N ARG A 401 5.57 -5.29 -24.56
CA ARG A 401 5.03 -4.51 -23.44
C ARG A 401 4.87 -5.37 -22.18
N SER A 402 4.39 -6.61 -22.38
CA SER A 402 4.23 -7.55 -21.27
C SER A 402 5.59 -8.00 -20.72
N VAL A 403 6.55 -8.23 -21.60
CA VAL A 403 7.93 -8.59 -21.22
C VAL A 403 8.59 -7.47 -20.42
N LEU A 404 8.53 -6.23 -20.92
CA LEU A 404 9.12 -5.07 -20.23
C LEU A 404 8.43 -4.79 -18.89
N TRP A 405 7.10 -4.93 -18.81
CA TRP A 405 6.39 -4.78 -17.55
C TRP A 405 6.82 -5.82 -16.51
N VAL A 406 6.84 -7.10 -16.89
CA VAL A 406 7.26 -8.19 -16.00
C VAL A 406 8.72 -8.01 -15.58
N LEU A 407 9.61 -7.68 -16.52
CA LEU A 407 11.02 -7.43 -16.21
C LEU A 407 11.17 -6.23 -15.27
N GLY A 408 10.44 -5.13 -15.49
CA GLY A 408 10.45 -3.97 -14.61
C GLY A 408 9.97 -4.30 -13.19
N MET A 409 8.92 -5.14 -13.05
CA MET A 409 8.46 -5.62 -11.75
C MET A 409 9.46 -6.56 -11.07
N LEU A 410 10.17 -7.39 -11.83
CA LEU A 410 11.22 -8.26 -11.28
C LEU A 410 12.46 -7.46 -10.83
N VAL A 411 12.83 -6.42 -11.59
CA VAL A 411 13.90 -5.49 -11.17
C VAL A 411 13.47 -4.73 -9.91
N LEU A 412 12.24 -4.20 -9.87
CA LEU A 412 11.71 -3.56 -8.67
C LEU A 412 11.74 -4.51 -7.47
N PHE A 413 11.27 -5.74 -7.65
CA PHE A 413 11.31 -6.77 -6.61
C PHE A 413 12.73 -7.01 -6.10
N TYR A 414 13.72 -7.11 -7.00
CA TYR A 414 15.11 -7.31 -6.59
C TYR A 414 15.69 -6.09 -5.85
N LEU A 415 15.39 -4.87 -6.30
CA LEU A 415 15.87 -3.65 -5.64
C LEU A 415 15.33 -3.49 -4.22
N THR A 416 14.09 -3.92 -3.99
CA THR A 416 13.39 -3.74 -2.71
C THR A 416 13.42 -4.98 -1.80
N ASN A 417 13.99 -6.10 -2.26
CA ASN A 417 14.02 -7.34 -1.47
C ASN A 417 15.35 -8.09 -1.56
N GLY A 418 16.22 -7.75 -2.51
CA GLY A 418 17.50 -8.43 -2.74
C GLY A 418 18.64 -7.84 -1.95
N GLY A 419 19.88 -8.17 -2.36
CA GLY A 419 21.09 -7.71 -1.70
C GLY A 419 21.24 -6.19 -1.66
N ILE A 420 20.61 -5.44 -2.57
CA ILE A 420 20.58 -3.99 -2.52
C ILE A 420 19.80 -3.54 -1.29
N ASN A 421 18.62 -4.10 -1.02
CA ASN A 421 17.84 -3.81 0.18
C ASN A 421 18.63 -4.18 1.46
N ALA A 422 19.22 -5.36 1.48
CA ALA A 422 19.94 -5.87 2.66
C ALA A 422 21.22 -5.07 3.04
N TYR A 423 21.78 -4.29 2.11
CA TYR A 423 23.01 -3.53 2.36
C TYR A 423 22.86 -2.01 2.32
N GLN A 424 21.75 -1.48 1.85
CA GLN A 424 21.55 -0.03 1.65
C GLN A 424 21.61 0.78 2.96
N ASP A 425 21.24 0.20 4.09
CA ASP A 425 21.29 0.86 5.41
C ASP A 425 22.71 0.97 5.96
N TYR A 426 23.62 0.14 5.47
CA TYR A 426 25.00 0.03 5.93
C TYR A 426 26.01 0.68 4.99
N LEU A 427 25.68 0.81 3.72
CA LEU A 427 26.55 1.33 2.64
C LEU A 427 25.84 2.41 1.85
N PHE A 428 26.38 3.63 1.88
CA PHE A 428 25.85 4.73 1.09
C PHE A 428 25.90 4.46 -0.42
N SER A 429 26.94 3.78 -0.89
CA SER A 429 27.10 3.38 -2.28
C SER A 429 25.97 2.46 -2.76
N ILE A 430 25.55 1.50 -1.93
CA ILE A 430 24.44 0.58 -2.26
C ILE A 430 23.10 1.29 -2.14
N HIS A 431 22.92 2.16 -1.15
CA HIS A 431 21.74 3.04 -1.04
C HIS A 431 21.56 3.86 -2.31
N MET A 432 22.64 4.47 -2.82
CA MET A 432 22.61 5.25 -4.07
C MET A 432 22.30 4.36 -5.28
N LEU A 433 22.85 3.13 -5.34
CA LEU A 433 22.53 2.18 -6.41
C LEU A 433 21.05 1.82 -6.44
N GLY A 434 20.44 1.58 -5.26
CA GLY A 434 19.00 1.37 -5.10
C GLY A 434 18.18 2.55 -5.64
N HIS A 435 18.55 3.78 -5.26
CA HIS A 435 17.91 5.00 -5.72
C HIS A 435 17.96 5.16 -7.23
N MET A 436 19.12 4.95 -7.84
CA MET A 436 19.27 5.04 -9.30
C MET A 436 18.44 3.97 -10.00
N GLY A 437 18.41 2.76 -9.45
CA GLY A 437 17.56 1.69 -9.94
C GLY A 437 16.08 2.05 -9.92
N LEU A 438 15.58 2.55 -8.78
CA LEU A 438 14.18 2.94 -8.58
C LEU A 438 13.76 4.13 -9.45
N THR A 439 14.62 5.13 -9.56
CA THR A 439 14.29 6.39 -10.24
C THR A 439 14.40 6.28 -11.77
N MET A 440 15.30 5.45 -12.27
CA MET A 440 15.65 5.40 -13.69
C MET A 440 15.43 4.02 -14.32
N ALA A 441 16.05 2.96 -13.79
CA ALA A 441 16.01 1.66 -14.44
C ALA A 441 14.61 1.03 -14.46
N VAL A 442 13.92 1.03 -13.31
CA VAL A 442 12.56 0.47 -13.20
C VAL A 442 11.56 1.24 -14.09
N PRO A 443 11.48 2.58 -14.07
CA PRO A 443 10.56 3.34 -14.91
C PRO A 443 10.79 3.14 -16.42
N VAL A 444 12.03 3.03 -16.88
CA VAL A 444 12.36 2.77 -18.29
C VAL A 444 11.78 1.43 -18.77
N LEU A 445 11.69 0.46 -17.89
CA LEU A 445 11.06 -0.84 -18.17
C LEU A 445 9.53 -0.80 -18.03
N LEU A 446 8.99 -0.12 -17.02
CA LEU A 446 7.56 -0.12 -16.73
C LEU A 446 6.74 0.75 -17.69
N VAL A 447 7.24 1.94 -18.05
CA VAL A 447 6.49 2.92 -18.85
C VAL A 447 6.09 2.38 -20.23
N PRO A 448 6.96 1.68 -21.00
CA PRO A 448 6.57 1.08 -22.27
C PRO A 448 5.47 -0.01 -22.14
N GLY A 449 5.30 -0.57 -20.93
CA GLY A 449 4.21 -1.50 -20.61
C GLY A 449 2.83 -0.89 -20.77
N ALA A 450 2.71 0.44 -20.74
CA ALA A 450 1.44 1.19 -20.90
C ALA A 450 0.30 0.64 -20.00
N PRO A 451 0.48 0.61 -18.67
CA PRO A 451 -0.45 -0.03 -17.74
C PRO A 451 -1.83 0.66 -17.72
N VAL A 452 -1.87 1.98 -17.85
CA VAL A 452 -3.14 2.74 -17.88
C VAL A 452 -3.94 2.39 -19.14
N THR A 453 -3.27 2.37 -20.29
CA THR A 453 -3.91 1.95 -21.58
C THR A 453 -4.44 0.52 -21.50
N LEU A 454 -3.66 -0.40 -20.92
CA LEU A 454 -4.10 -1.78 -20.70
C LEU A 454 -5.33 -1.83 -19.81
N ALA A 455 -5.31 -1.16 -18.65
CA ALA A 455 -6.41 -1.13 -17.70
C ALA A 455 -7.68 -0.56 -18.35
N MET A 456 -7.57 0.53 -19.10
CA MET A 456 -8.69 1.18 -19.78
C MET A 456 -9.33 0.30 -20.86
N ARG A 457 -8.55 -0.53 -21.55
CA ARG A 457 -9.03 -1.49 -22.54
C ARG A 457 -9.57 -2.78 -21.92
N ALA A 458 -8.91 -3.29 -20.87
CA ALA A 458 -9.24 -4.57 -20.26
C ALA A 458 -10.43 -4.50 -19.29
N ILE A 459 -10.61 -3.38 -18.57
CA ILE A 459 -11.66 -3.21 -17.57
C ILE A 459 -12.90 -2.57 -18.20
N GLN A 460 -14.05 -3.22 -18.06
CA GLN A 460 -15.32 -2.70 -18.57
C GLN A 460 -15.79 -1.51 -17.74
N LYS A 461 -16.35 -0.51 -18.42
CA LYS A 461 -17.03 0.63 -17.78
C LYS A 461 -18.25 0.13 -16.99
N ARG A 462 -18.45 0.67 -15.80
CA ARG A 462 -19.65 0.41 -15.01
C ARG A 462 -20.80 1.30 -15.45
N SER A 463 -21.98 0.71 -15.58
CA SER A 463 -23.20 1.43 -16.04
C SER A 463 -24.10 1.87 -14.89
N ASP A 464 -23.88 1.39 -13.66
CA ASP A 464 -24.75 1.61 -12.50
C ASP A 464 -24.40 2.85 -11.65
N GLY A 465 -23.47 3.66 -12.12
CA GLY A 465 -23.00 4.87 -11.44
C GLY A 465 -22.01 4.64 -10.30
N SER A 466 -21.67 3.38 -9.98
CA SER A 466 -20.60 3.07 -9.04
C SER A 466 -19.22 3.26 -9.69
N ARG A 467 -18.18 3.52 -8.88
CA ARG A 467 -16.79 3.61 -9.35
C ARG A 467 -16.06 2.28 -9.14
N GLY A 468 -15.50 1.73 -10.21
CA GLY A 468 -14.54 0.62 -10.15
C GLY A 468 -13.12 1.10 -10.41
N ALA A 469 -12.20 0.17 -10.60
CA ALA A 469 -10.79 0.50 -10.88
C ALA A 469 -10.65 1.41 -12.11
N ARG A 470 -11.43 1.17 -13.18
CA ARG A 470 -11.40 2.01 -14.38
C ARG A 470 -11.80 3.46 -14.10
N GLU A 471 -12.92 3.66 -13.40
CA GLU A 471 -13.45 4.98 -13.08
C GLU A 471 -12.50 5.75 -12.13
N TRP A 472 -11.88 5.07 -11.17
CA TRP A 472 -10.88 5.66 -10.28
C TRP A 472 -9.58 6.04 -11.02
N ILE A 473 -9.08 5.18 -11.92
CA ILE A 473 -7.91 5.48 -12.76
C ILE A 473 -8.21 6.70 -13.64
N LEU A 474 -9.38 6.77 -14.28
CA LEU A 474 -9.78 7.92 -15.09
C LEU A 474 -9.85 9.21 -14.26
N LEU A 475 -10.43 9.15 -13.05
CA LEU A 475 -10.51 10.29 -12.16
C LEU A 475 -9.10 10.78 -11.78
N ALA A 476 -8.21 9.87 -11.43
CA ALA A 476 -6.84 10.20 -11.06
C ALA A 476 -6.08 10.84 -12.23
N VAL A 477 -6.09 10.21 -13.41
CA VAL A 477 -5.36 10.68 -14.61
C VAL A 477 -5.89 12.02 -15.13
N HIS A 478 -7.22 12.28 -15.01
CA HIS A 478 -7.82 13.54 -15.45
C HIS A 478 -7.93 14.59 -14.33
N SER A 479 -7.37 14.33 -13.16
CA SER A 479 -7.36 15.31 -12.07
C SER A 479 -6.46 16.50 -12.40
N LYS A 480 -6.81 17.68 -11.89
CA LYS A 480 -5.95 18.89 -12.01
C LYS A 480 -4.55 18.65 -11.45
N PHE A 481 -4.46 17.91 -10.34
CA PHE A 481 -3.20 17.52 -9.71
C PHE A 481 -2.35 16.67 -10.67
N ALA A 482 -2.91 15.60 -11.25
CA ALA A 482 -2.20 14.80 -12.25
C ALA A 482 -1.78 15.64 -13.47
N GLY A 483 -2.62 16.59 -13.89
CA GLY A 483 -2.28 17.54 -14.97
C GLY A 483 -1.03 18.38 -14.66
N VAL A 484 -0.85 18.79 -13.42
CA VAL A 484 0.34 19.56 -12.99
C VAL A 484 1.56 18.65 -12.90
N ILE A 485 1.50 17.54 -12.18
CA ILE A 485 2.67 16.66 -11.98
C ILE A 485 3.10 15.92 -13.25
N ALA A 486 2.18 15.66 -14.18
CA ALA A 486 2.48 15.05 -15.48
C ALA A 486 2.93 16.09 -16.53
N ASN A 487 3.00 17.38 -16.19
CA ASN A 487 3.64 18.38 -17.06
C ASN A 487 5.13 18.03 -17.18
N PRO A 488 5.69 17.95 -18.40
CA PRO A 488 7.07 17.52 -18.58
C PRO A 488 8.12 18.36 -17.83
N LEU A 489 7.89 19.68 -17.73
CA LEU A 489 8.81 20.56 -16.98
C LEU A 489 8.71 20.30 -15.47
N VAL A 490 7.48 20.16 -14.95
CA VAL A 490 7.27 19.83 -13.53
C VAL A 490 7.85 18.44 -13.20
N ALA A 491 7.62 17.45 -14.05
CA ALA A 491 8.20 16.12 -13.89
C ALA A 491 9.74 16.15 -13.88
N ALA A 492 10.36 16.95 -14.75
CA ALA A 492 11.81 17.12 -14.78
C ALA A 492 12.36 17.84 -13.54
N VAL A 493 11.67 18.88 -13.07
CA VAL A 493 12.05 19.60 -11.82
C VAL A 493 11.88 18.67 -10.61
N LEU A 494 10.81 17.90 -10.54
CA LEU A 494 10.63 16.88 -9.48
C LEU A 494 11.71 15.82 -9.56
N PHE A 495 12.04 15.33 -10.76
CA PHE A 495 13.06 14.32 -10.97
C PHE A 495 14.46 14.77 -10.55
N ALA A 496 14.93 15.91 -11.04
CA ALA A 496 16.27 16.41 -10.74
C ALA A 496 16.34 17.11 -9.37
N GLY A 497 15.32 17.91 -9.02
CA GLY A 497 15.31 18.69 -7.79
C GLY A 497 15.06 17.88 -6.53
N SER A 498 14.26 16.80 -6.61
CA SER A 498 13.97 16.00 -5.43
C SER A 498 15.19 15.28 -4.88
N LEU A 499 16.17 14.92 -5.72
CA LEU A 499 17.46 14.37 -5.27
C LEU A 499 18.19 15.35 -4.35
N TRP A 500 18.32 16.63 -4.79
CA TRP A 500 18.97 17.65 -3.99
C TRP A 500 18.23 17.91 -2.68
N VAL A 501 16.90 18.06 -2.75
CA VAL A 501 16.07 18.27 -1.56
C VAL A 501 16.20 17.08 -0.62
N PHE A 502 16.14 15.85 -1.11
CA PHE A 502 16.18 14.65 -0.28
C PHE A 502 17.52 14.51 0.47
N TYR A 503 18.66 14.63 -0.23
CA TYR A 503 19.98 14.39 0.36
C TYR A 503 20.51 15.54 1.22
N TYR A 504 20.08 16.79 0.95
CA TYR A 504 20.57 17.98 1.66
C TYR A 504 19.59 18.54 2.71
N THR A 505 18.53 17.77 3.03
CA THR A 505 17.56 18.14 4.08
C THR A 505 17.37 16.97 5.07
N PRO A 506 16.61 17.14 6.17
CA PRO A 506 16.31 16.08 7.12
C PRO A 506 15.55 14.87 6.53
N LEU A 507 15.12 14.90 5.26
CA LEU A 507 14.39 13.82 4.61
C LEU A 507 15.23 12.53 4.50
N LEU A 508 16.54 12.65 4.20
CA LEU A 508 17.44 11.49 4.19
C LEU A 508 17.49 10.83 5.58
N ARG A 509 17.62 11.65 6.65
CA ARG A 509 17.60 11.12 8.01
C ARG A 509 16.29 10.40 8.31
N TRP A 510 15.16 11.03 8.02
CA TRP A 510 13.85 10.41 8.23
C TRP A 510 13.71 9.08 7.49
N ALA A 511 14.18 9.01 6.25
CA ALA A 511 14.13 7.77 5.46
C ALA A 511 15.07 6.68 5.99
N MET A 512 16.18 7.03 6.67
CA MET A 512 17.11 6.05 7.25
C MET A 512 16.71 5.59 8.65
N THR A 513 16.04 6.46 9.43
CA THR A 513 15.73 6.20 10.83
C THR A 513 14.28 5.78 11.09
N ASP A 514 13.41 5.87 10.10
CA ASP A 514 11.98 5.59 10.24
C ASP A 514 11.47 4.74 9.08
N HIS A 515 10.77 3.65 9.38
CA HIS A 515 10.26 2.72 8.38
C HIS A 515 9.30 3.38 7.38
N PHE A 516 8.41 4.27 7.84
CA PHE A 516 7.51 4.99 6.94
C PHE A 516 8.25 6.01 6.06
N GLY A 517 9.33 6.60 6.60
CA GLY A 517 10.24 7.45 5.83
C GLY A 517 10.90 6.68 4.70
N HIS A 518 11.35 5.46 4.97
CA HIS A 518 11.96 4.55 3.98
C HIS A 518 10.96 4.19 2.87
N GLU A 519 9.75 3.76 3.23
CA GLU A 519 8.69 3.44 2.27
C GLU A 519 8.29 4.65 1.42
N TRP A 520 8.16 5.82 2.05
CA TRP A 520 7.88 7.07 1.33
C TRP A 520 8.97 7.38 0.31
N MET A 521 10.23 7.18 0.66
CA MET A 521 11.38 7.39 -0.21
C MET A 521 11.28 6.50 -1.47
N ILE A 522 11.07 5.20 -1.31
CA ILE A 522 10.94 4.26 -2.44
C ILE A 522 9.76 4.67 -3.34
N ILE A 523 8.60 4.93 -2.77
CA ILE A 523 7.39 5.36 -3.51
C ILE A 523 7.64 6.67 -4.25
N HIS A 524 8.26 7.66 -3.58
CA HIS A 524 8.54 8.96 -4.16
C HIS A 524 9.44 8.86 -5.39
N PHE A 525 10.61 8.20 -5.26
CA PHE A 525 11.57 8.09 -6.34
C PHE A 525 11.04 7.25 -7.51
N LEU A 526 10.29 6.18 -7.23
CA LEU A 526 9.64 5.39 -8.27
C LEU A 526 8.60 6.20 -9.05
N ILE A 527 7.74 6.98 -8.36
CA ILE A 527 6.71 7.81 -9.01
C ILE A 527 7.34 8.93 -9.81
N VAL A 528 8.31 9.65 -9.25
CA VAL A 528 8.98 10.77 -9.92
C VAL A 528 9.71 10.28 -11.17
N GLY A 529 10.43 9.18 -11.08
CA GLY A 529 11.06 8.53 -12.23
C GLY A 529 10.04 8.08 -13.28
N PHE A 530 8.94 7.46 -12.86
CA PHE A 530 7.88 7.03 -13.75
C PHE A 530 7.24 8.21 -14.50
N LEU A 531 6.93 9.32 -13.82
CA LEU A 531 6.38 10.53 -14.43
C LEU A 531 7.33 11.16 -15.43
N PHE A 532 8.63 11.24 -15.09
CA PHE A 532 9.65 11.78 -15.98
C PHE A 532 9.78 10.93 -17.25
N VAL A 533 9.99 9.61 -17.13
CA VAL A 533 10.09 8.70 -18.28
C VAL A 533 8.79 8.69 -19.10
N GLN A 534 7.62 8.75 -18.43
CA GLN A 534 6.32 8.85 -19.11
C GLN A 534 6.21 10.13 -19.95
N SER A 535 6.76 11.24 -19.49
CA SER A 535 6.76 12.52 -20.24
C SER A 535 7.62 12.45 -21.52
N LEU A 536 8.67 11.64 -21.51
CA LEU A 536 9.61 11.48 -22.61
C LEU A 536 9.14 10.47 -23.68
N ILE A 537 8.85 9.23 -23.25
CA ILE A 537 8.60 8.08 -24.15
C ILE A 537 7.22 7.45 -23.96
N GLY A 538 6.45 7.88 -22.97
CA GLY A 538 5.22 7.23 -22.56
C GLY A 538 4.17 7.14 -23.67
N ILE A 539 3.42 6.03 -23.64
CA ILE A 539 2.33 5.74 -24.56
C ILE A 539 0.98 6.06 -23.91
N ASP A 540 0.90 5.95 -22.60
CA ASP A 540 -0.30 6.24 -21.84
C ASP A 540 -0.72 7.71 -22.01
N PRO A 541 -2.02 8.02 -21.92
CA PRO A 541 -2.52 9.38 -22.11
C PRO A 541 -1.97 10.33 -21.05
N VAL A 542 -1.38 11.42 -21.51
CA VAL A 542 -0.91 12.54 -20.67
C VAL A 542 -1.48 13.86 -21.21
N PRO A 543 -1.77 14.85 -20.34
CA PRO A 543 -2.36 16.12 -20.74
C PRO A 543 -1.48 16.92 -21.72
N TYR A 544 -0.17 16.86 -21.52
CA TYR A 544 0.81 17.63 -22.29
C TYR A 544 1.93 16.73 -22.81
N ARG A 545 2.28 16.92 -24.07
CA ARG A 545 3.45 16.26 -24.69
C ARG A 545 4.30 17.30 -25.39
N LEU A 546 5.60 17.33 -25.06
CA LEU A 546 6.57 18.16 -25.76
C LEU A 546 6.86 17.60 -27.15
N PRO A 547 7.18 18.47 -28.14
CA PRO A 547 7.83 18.04 -29.39
C PRO A 547 9.12 17.27 -29.12
N TYR A 548 9.51 16.34 -30.00
CA TYR A 548 10.62 15.43 -29.76
C TYR A 548 11.96 16.14 -29.49
N ALA A 549 12.25 17.25 -30.20
CA ALA A 549 13.44 18.05 -29.96
C ALA A 549 13.51 18.59 -28.53
N PHE A 550 12.37 19.08 -27.99
CA PHE A 550 12.30 19.57 -26.61
C PHE A 550 12.38 18.45 -25.57
N ARG A 551 11.95 17.21 -25.91
CA ARG A 551 12.15 16.06 -25.02
C ARG A 551 13.62 15.72 -24.89
N LEU A 552 14.38 15.75 -25.99
CA LEU A 552 15.83 15.53 -25.96
C LEU A 552 16.55 16.65 -25.20
N LEU A 553 16.15 17.90 -25.39
CA LEU A 553 16.70 19.02 -24.64
C LEU A 553 16.42 18.89 -23.14
N LEU A 554 15.19 18.52 -22.78
CA LEU A 554 14.80 18.30 -21.38
C LEU A 554 15.60 17.15 -20.75
N LEU A 555 15.78 16.06 -21.49
CA LEU A 555 16.59 14.91 -21.06
C LEU A 555 18.04 15.33 -20.84
N LEU A 556 18.65 16.10 -21.76
CA LEU A 556 20.01 16.61 -21.63
C LEU A 556 20.17 17.55 -20.43
N ALA A 557 19.21 18.46 -20.20
CA ALA A 557 19.22 19.35 -19.07
C ALA A 557 19.13 18.59 -17.73
N THR A 558 18.21 17.63 -17.61
CA THR A 558 18.07 16.79 -16.40
C THR A 558 19.31 15.92 -16.17
N MET A 559 19.94 15.41 -17.24
CA MET A 559 21.19 14.66 -17.16
C MET A 559 22.32 15.50 -16.61
N ALA A 560 22.45 16.77 -17.05
CA ALA A 560 23.45 17.70 -16.52
C ALA A 560 23.25 17.95 -15.01
N PHE A 561 22.01 18.21 -14.56
CA PHE A 561 21.72 18.36 -13.14
C PHE A 561 22.03 17.11 -12.33
N HIS A 562 21.77 15.93 -12.88
CA HIS A 562 22.08 14.65 -12.26
C HIS A 562 23.58 14.41 -12.14
N ALA A 563 24.33 14.73 -13.20
CA ALA A 563 25.78 14.67 -13.21
C ALA A 563 26.41 15.60 -12.16
N PHE A 564 25.92 16.84 -12.04
CA PHE A 564 26.36 17.78 -11.00
C PHE A 564 26.07 17.26 -9.60
N PHE A 565 24.92 16.61 -9.38
CA PHE A 565 24.60 15.98 -8.10
C PHE A 565 25.60 14.88 -7.75
N GLY A 566 25.88 13.96 -8.66
CA GLY A 566 26.89 12.91 -8.47
C GLY A 566 28.27 13.49 -8.19
N LEU A 567 28.69 14.50 -8.96
CA LEU A 567 29.98 15.18 -8.78
C LEU A 567 30.07 15.89 -7.41
N ALA A 568 28.99 16.54 -6.96
CA ALA A 568 28.94 17.18 -5.65
C ALA A 568 29.17 16.18 -4.50
N ILE A 569 28.56 14.98 -4.58
CA ILE A 569 28.80 13.90 -3.61
C ILE A 569 30.22 13.35 -3.70
N MET A 570 30.74 13.11 -4.93
CA MET A 570 32.11 12.61 -5.15
C MET A 570 33.18 13.57 -4.59
N SER A 571 32.93 14.87 -4.69
CA SER A 571 33.86 15.92 -4.21
C SER A 571 33.64 16.28 -2.74
N SER A 572 32.66 15.69 -2.09
CA SER A 572 32.34 16.00 -0.70
C SER A 572 33.47 15.55 0.23
N THR A 573 33.84 16.43 1.15
CA THR A 573 34.76 16.15 2.26
C THR A 573 34.03 15.88 3.58
N GLY A 574 32.72 16.15 3.62
CA GLY A 574 31.83 15.87 4.74
C GLY A 574 31.01 14.62 4.51
N LEU A 575 30.81 13.83 5.55
CA LEU A 575 29.99 12.64 5.51
C LEU A 575 28.52 13.00 5.75
N PHE A 576 27.63 12.58 4.85
CA PHE A 576 26.19 12.63 5.08
C PHE A 576 25.81 11.68 6.21
N LEU A 577 24.97 12.14 7.13
CA LEU A 577 24.55 11.36 8.30
C LEU A 577 25.74 10.65 8.96
N ALA A 578 26.73 11.43 9.42
CA ALA A 578 27.91 10.89 10.08
C ALA A 578 27.57 10.05 11.32
N ASP A 579 26.48 10.38 12.00
CA ASP A 579 25.91 9.66 13.14
C ASP A 579 25.15 8.38 12.74
N TRP A 580 24.96 8.12 11.46
CA TRP A 580 24.44 6.88 10.92
C TRP A 580 25.56 6.08 10.23
N PHE A 581 25.97 6.45 9.02
CA PHE A 581 26.99 5.73 8.25
C PHE A 581 28.38 5.70 8.92
N GLY A 582 28.74 6.78 9.63
CA GLY A 582 30.00 6.88 10.38
C GLY A 582 30.00 6.13 11.71
N ALA A 583 28.82 6.00 12.34
CA ALA A 583 28.64 5.36 13.64
C ALA A 583 28.27 3.86 13.55
N MET A 584 28.11 3.30 12.35
CA MET A 584 27.66 1.93 12.10
C MET A 584 28.59 0.85 12.68
N GLY A 585 29.85 1.18 13.03
CA GLY A 585 30.81 0.23 13.54
C GLY A 585 31.30 -0.80 12.51
N ARG A 586 31.19 -0.50 11.22
CA ARG A 586 31.58 -1.38 10.13
C ARG A 586 33.10 -1.55 10.10
N THR A 587 33.58 -2.81 10.14
CA THR A 587 35.00 -3.17 10.16
C THR A 587 35.52 -3.67 8.78
N TRP A 588 34.67 -3.67 7.76
CA TRP A 588 34.96 -4.16 6.41
C TRP A 588 34.58 -3.14 5.34
N GLY A 589 35.18 -3.29 4.16
CA GLY A 589 34.99 -2.40 3.01
C GLY A 589 35.68 -1.04 3.20
N ASP A 590 35.36 -0.10 2.33
CA ASP A 590 35.92 1.26 2.36
C ASP A 590 35.44 2.07 3.56
N THR A 591 36.18 3.13 3.89
CA THR A 591 35.74 4.07 4.91
C THR A 591 34.39 4.71 4.52
N PRO A 592 33.56 5.15 5.48
CA PRO A 592 32.25 5.74 5.16
C PRO A 592 32.32 6.90 4.15
N LEU A 593 33.37 7.73 4.19
CA LEU A 593 33.54 8.84 3.26
C LEU A 593 33.90 8.35 1.86
N ILE A 594 34.79 7.37 1.70
CA ILE A 594 35.13 6.77 0.40
C ILE A 594 33.93 6.04 -0.20
N ASP A 595 33.17 5.31 0.63
CA ASP A 595 31.93 4.67 0.23
C ASP A 595 30.88 5.69 -0.25
N GLN A 596 30.76 6.84 0.44
CA GLN A 596 29.90 7.94 -0.03
C GLN A 596 30.37 8.51 -1.36
N GLN A 597 31.66 8.73 -1.54
CA GLN A 597 32.22 9.21 -2.81
C GLN A 597 31.99 8.21 -3.93
N THR A 598 32.10 6.90 -3.65
CA THR A 598 31.72 5.81 -4.57
C THR A 598 30.24 5.89 -4.92
N GLY A 599 29.37 6.17 -3.94
CA GLY A 599 27.93 6.41 -4.17
C GLY A 599 27.68 7.60 -5.11
N GLY A 600 28.45 8.68 -4.99
CA GLY A 600 28.44 9.81 -5.92
C GLY A 600 28.81 9.37 -7.35
N GLY A 601 29.84 8.54 -7.49
CA GLY A 601 30.24 7.93 -8.76
C GLY A 601 29.15 7.04 -9.38
N ILE A 602 28.46 6.26 -8.56
CA ILE A 602 27.30 5.45 -8.98
C ILE A 602 26.17 6.35 -9.45
N ALA A 603 25.84 7.41 -8.71
CA ALA A 603 24.82 8.37 -9.12
C ALA A 603 25.14 8.93 -10.50
N TRP A 604 26.36 9.33 -10.74
CA TRP A 604 26.78 9.85 -12.05
C TRP A 604 26.74 8.77 -13.15
N SER A 605 27.47 7.66 -12.99
CA SER A 605 27.71 6.69 -14.06
C SER A 605 26.52 5.78 -14.35
N VAL A 606 25.90 5.19 -13.33
CA VAL A 606 24.77 4.27 -13.48
C VAL A 606 23.53 4.98 -14.00
N GLY A 607 23.33 6.26 -13.60
CA GLY A 607 22.25 7.10 -14.10
C GLY A 607 22.35 7.41 -15.61
N GLU A 608 23.53 7.39 -16.21
CA GLU A 608 23.70 7.66 -17.64
C GLU A 608 23.19 6.53 -18.56
N ILE A 609 23.28 5.27 -18.15
CA ILE A 609 22.87 4.13 -18.96
C ILE A 609 21.37 4.19 -19.35
N PRO A 610 20.43 4.33 -18.42
CA PRO A 610 19.01 4.50 -18.73
C PRO A 610 18.74 5.78 -19.55
N THR A 611 19.51 6.84 -19.32
CA THR A 611 19.36 8.12 -20.03
C THR A 611 19.73 7.99 -21.50
N VAL A 612 20.84 7.31 -21.81
CA VAL A 612 21.22 6.99 -23.19
C VAL A 612 20.16 6.13 -23.88
N ALA A 613 19.65 5.11 -23.17
CA ALA A 613 18.57 4.27 -23.68
C ALA A 613 17.30 5.12 -23.99
N LEU A 614 16.94 6.06 -23.12
CA LEU A 614 15.82 6.99 -23.33
C LEU A 614 16.07 7.90 -24.54
N ALA A 615 17.28 8.47 -24.68
CA ALA A 615 17.64 9.29 -25.84
C ALA A 615 17.48 8.54 -27.16
N ILE A 616 17.95 7.28 -27.21
CA ILE A 616 17.80 6.40 -28.38
C ILE A 616 16.33 6.15 -28.69
N VAL A 617 15.51 5.82 -27.66
CA VAL A 617 14.08 5.57 -27.84
C VAL A 617 13.35 6.84 -28.34
N VAL A 618 13.66 8.02 -27.79
CA VAL A 618 13.08 9.30 -28.24
C VAL A 618 13.48 9.59 -29.69
N ALA A 619 14.77 9.37 -30.05
CA ALA A 619 15.25 9.56 -31.43
C ALA A 619 14.54 8.61 -32.42
N ILE A 620 14.37 7.34 -32.07
CA ILE A 620 13.62 6.36 -32.89
C ILE A 620 12.14 6.78 -33.04
N GLN A 621 11.51 7.24 -31.94
CA GLN A 621 10.13 7.73 -31.99
C GLN A 621 10.00 8.98 -32.87
N TRP A 622 10.99 9.89 -32.80
CA TRP A 622 11.07 11.08 -33.64
C TRP A 622 11.17 10.72 -35.11
N ALA A 623 12.16 9.92 -35.51
CA ALA A 623 12.35 9.48 -36.89
C ALA A 623 11.09 8.80 -37.47
N LYS A 624 10.42 7.94 -36.67
CA LYS A 624 9.14 7.32 -37.07
C LYS A 624 8.00 8.34 -37.23
N SER A 625 7.98 9.39 -36.39
CA SER A 625 6.98 10.45 -36.47
C SER A 625 7.16 11.30 -37.71
N ASP A 626 8.41 11.70 -38.00
CA ASP A 626 8.78 12.47 -39.20
C ASP A 626 8.42 11.70 -40.47
N THR A 627 8.79 10.41 -40.55
CA THR A 627 8.42 9.57 -41.71
C THR A 627 6.91 9.49 -41.93
N LYS A 628 6.10 9.44 -40.85
CA LYS A 628 4.64 9.44 -40.95
C LYS A 628 4.10 10.80 -41.42
N GLU A 629 4.66 11.87 -40.90
CA GLU A 629 4.26 13.22 -41.28
C GLU A 629 4.60 13.47 -42.75
N GLN A 630 5.83 13.13 -43.17
CA GLN A 630 6.25 13.22 -44.56
C GLN A 630 5.27 12.48 -45.48
N LYS A 631 4.96 11.22 -45.19
CA LYS A 631 3.98 10.44 -45.97
C LYS A 631 2.57 11.03 -45.93
N ARG A 632 2.22 11.81 -44.91
CA ARG A 632 0.93 12.53 -44.82
C ARG A 632 0.95 13.75 -45.74
N VAL A 633 2.02 14.51 -45.68
CA VAL A 633 2.24 15.68 -46.54
C VAL A 633 2.26 15.29 -48.00
N ASP A 634 3.06 14.27 -48.38
CA ASP A 634 3.15 13.76 -49.75
C ASP A 634 1.78 13.34 -50.28
N ARG A 635 1.03 12.54 -49.50
CA ARG A 635 -0.35 12.15 -49.90
C ARG A 635 -1.32 13.32 -50.02
N ASN A 636 -1.11 14.41 -49.22
CA ASN A 636 -1.94 15.60 -49.35
C ASN A 636 -1.56 16.40 -50.59
N ALA A 637 -0.28 16.54 -50.89
CA ALA A 637 0.22 17.18 -52.12
C ALA A 637 -0.28 16.45 -53.35
N ASP A 638 -0.16 15.11 -53.42
CA ASP A 638 -0.70 14.29 -54.50
C ASP A 638 -2.21 14.49 -54.70
N ARG A 639 -2.97 14.56 -53.59
CA ARG A 639 -4.44 14.72 -53.64
C ARG A 639 -4.86 16.10 -54.11
N THR A 640 -4.09 17.14 -53.79
CA THR A 640 -4.41 18.54 -54.12
C THR A 640 -3.67 19.04 -55.35
N ASP A 641 -2.97 18.17 -56.06
CA ASP A 641 -2.13 18.49 -57.22
C ASP A 641 -1.19 19.66 -56.95
N ASP A 642 -0.45 19.55 -55.82
CA ASP A 642 0.51 20.54 -55.33
C ASP A 642 -0.05 21.97 -55.18
N ALA A 643 -1.30 22.11 -54.77
CA ALA A 643 -1.99 23.41 -54.68
C ALA A 643 -1.23 24.43 -53.82
N GLU A 644 -0.66 24.00 -52.66
CA GLU A 644 0.10 24.87 -51.77
C GLU A 644 1.40 25.39 -52.45
N LEU A 645 2.08 24.54 -53.22
CA LEU A 645 3.29 24.90 -53.95
C LEU A 645 2.95 25.86 -55.11
N LYS A 646 1.85 25.64 -55.78
CA LYS A 646 1.35 26.53 -56.84
C LYS A 646 1.01 27.92 -56.27
N GLU A 647 0.29 27.99 -55.16
CA GLU A 647 -0.04 29.24 -54.47
C GLU A 647 1.21 29.99 -53.99
N TYR A 648 2.18 29.27 -53.44
CA TYR A 648 3.47 29.82 -52.99
C TYR A 648 4.24 30.41 -54.17
N ASN A 649 4.34 29.73 -55.31
CA ASN A 649 5.00 30.20 -56.51
C ASN A 649 4.30 31.45 -57.11
N GLU A 650 2.96 31.43 -57.17
CA GLU A 650 2.20 32.62 -57.58
C GLU A 650 2.45 33.86 -56.65
N ARG A 651 2.64 33.58 -55.34
CA ARG A 651 2.94 34.66 -54.37
C ARG A 651 4.37 35.23 -54.57
N LEU A 652 5.32 34.35 -54.89
CA LEU A 652 6.69 34.76 -55.21
C LEU A 652 6.73 35.56 -56.53
N GLU A 653 6.03 35.16 -57.56
CA GLU A 653 5.90 35.89 -58.81
C GLU A 653 5.29 37.27 -58.62
N LYS A 654 4.24 37.40 -57.78
CA LYS A 654 3.64 38.68 -57.42
C LYS A 654 4.59 39.60 -56.64
N MET A 655 5.44 39.03 -55.79
CA MET A 655 6.46 39.78 -55.07
C MET A 655 7.57 40.24 -56.00
N ALA A 656 8.11 39.38 -56.85
CA ALA A 656 9.12 39.70 -57.86
C ALA A 656 8.66 40.79 -58.84
N ALA A 657 7.37 40.74 -59.25
CA ALA A 657 6.77 41.77 -60.11
C ALA A 657 6.56 43.12 -59.40
N ARG A 658 6.53 43.17 -58.05
CA ARG A 658 6.51 44.42 -57.26
C ARG A 658 7.91 45.04 -57.12
N ASP A 659 8.94 44.22 -56.91
CA ASP A 659 10.32 44.66 -56.76
C ASP A 659 10.96 45.09 -58.08
N SER A 660 10.37 44.74 -59.23
CA SER A 660 10.78 45.16 -60.58
C SER A 660 10.14 46.47 -61.06
N ARG A 661 9.22 47.05 -60.26
CA ARG A 661 8.62 48.37 -60.49
C ARG A 661 9.23 49.42 -59.57
#